data_61ded662fb911ffdd4c2a6526c5bec33
#
_entry.id   61ded662fb911ffdd4c2a6526c5bec33
#
_cell.length_a   1.000
_cell.length_b   1.000
_cell.length_c   1.000
_cell.angle_alpha   90.00
_cell.angle_beta   90.00
_cell.angle_gamma   90.00
#
_symmetry.space_group_name_H-M   'P 1'
#
loop_
_entity.id
_entity.type
_entity.pdbx_description
1 polymer ?
#
loop_
_entity_poly.entity_id
_entity_poly.type
_entity_poly.pdbx_seq_one_letter_code
_entity_poly.pdbx_strand_id
1 'polypeptide(L)'
;MPSREELRRFIASAPGRVGKTGIARHFGLSTDQRPALRELLGSLKAEGAAAPAGRRGVSAPTRQAVLGQEPARHAGGSDRLPEMTVVEVTGIDADGDPIARPVGWRGTGGAPPPVIFLQPEARGQAALAPGQKVLARLRPVGPGKYEGRTVKRIEAAPGAGAAKILGVFEEGRIIPTDRRSRAEWAVPPGETGGAEPGEIVLAEPLPSHRHFGPRPARIVERLGVMGEPRSVSLICIHAHGIPDVFPAEALREAERARAVTARGREDLRAVPLVTIDGEDARDFDDAVWAEPDGDGWRVLVAIADVAHYVRPNGALDREAWARGNSVYFPDRVVPMLPEALSNGWCSLRPAENRGCLFVEMRFDAAGTKTGHRFGRGIMRSAARLTYEGVQAAQDAGTDPEGLAPGHVARLYGAFRALLAARERRGTLDLDLPERRVLLDARGNVTAVVPRPRLDAHRLIEEFMVAANVCAAEELERLRQPCMYRIHDRPSDEKLLTLSDFLHTLGIALPASDRIHPRNFSHVLDLARGRPEERLVHETVLRSQSQAAYSPDNIGHFGLALARYAHFTSPIRRYADLLVHRALIRGLKLGTGALEEVEAARFPDSAEHITATERRAAQAERDAVDRYLAAFMAQRVGEVFDARISGVTRFGLFVTVAENGASGIVPLASLPDDRWIEDQGTHSLLGQRTGVRFALGQAVEARLAQATPRTGGMVFHLMTGPGERRLASGRPAPPRPGAAPRGGHGKAGKGKGSKRR
;
A
#
# COMPACT_ATOMS: atom_id res chain seq x y z
N MET A 1 -13.85 -40.05 33.70
CA MET A 1 -12.95 -40.34 32.56
C MET A 1 -13.81 -40.69 31.35
N PRO A 2 -13.57 -40.11 30.18
CA PRO A 2 -14.26 -40.51 28.95
C PRO A 2 -13.86 -41.92 28.53
N SER A 3 -14.78 -42.66 27.93
CA SER A 3 -14.48 -43.94 27.30
C SER A 3 -13.57 -43.74 26.08
N ARG A 4 -12.91 -44.79 25.63
CA ARG A 4 -12.07 -44.80 24.43
C ARG A 4 -12.84 -44.32 23.20
N GLU A 5 -14.07 -44.66 23.06
CA GLU A 5 -14.91 -44.37 21.90
C GLU A 5 -15.43 -42.92 21.89
N GLU A 6 -15.74 -42.36 23.04
CA GLU A 6 -16.08 -40.97 23.23
C GLU A 6 -14.91 -40.06 22.89
N LEU A 7 -13.71 -40.41 23.33
CA LEU A 7 -12.50 -39.68 23.05
C LEU A 7 -12.14 -39.74 21.56
N ARG A 8 -12.36 -40.90 20.93
CA ARG A 8 -12.15 -41.09 19.48
C ARG A 8 -13.13 -40.21 18.63
N ARG A 9 -14.42 -40.23 19.02
CA ARG A 9 -15.46 -39.37 18.37
C ARG A 9 -15.15 -37.90 18.54
N PHE A 10 -14.77 -37.47 19.72
CA PHE A 10 -14.40 -36.09 19.98
C PHE A 10 -13.18 -35.63 19.15
N ILE A 11 -12.12 -36.42 19.07
CA ILE A 11 -10.94 -36.15 18.28
C ILE A 11 -11.29 -36.10 16.76
N ALA A 12 -12.19 -36.96 16.30
CA ALA A 12 -12.63 -37.05 14.92
C ALA A 12 -13.55 -35.87 14.51
N SER A 13 -14.35 -35.35 15.43
CA SER A 13 -15.31 -34.25 15.20
C SER A 13 -14.67 -32.85 15.39
N ALA A 14 -13.48 -32.76 15.99
CA ALA A 14 -12.83 -31.49 16.28
C ALA A 14 -12.32 -30.83 15.00
N PRO A 15 -12.61 -29.54 14.75
CA PRO A 15 -12.21 -28.82 13.52
C PRO A 15 -10.72 -28.48 13.44
N GLY A 16 -9.85 -29.22 14.15
CA GLY A 16 -8.42 -29.00 14.16
C GLY A 16 -7.68 -29.73 15.29
N ARG A 17 -6.48 -29.24 15.61
CA ARG A 17 -5.63 -29.78 16.69
C ARG A 17 -6.31 -29.63 18.05
N VAL A 18 -6.42 -30.72 18.79
CA VAL A 18 -6.93 -30.68 20.16
C VAL A 18 -5.80 -30.98 21.14
N GLY A 19 -5.49 -30.01 22.00
CA GLY A 19 -4.50 -30.17 23.08
C GLY A 19 -5.07 -30.95 24.25
N LYS A 20 -4.19 -31.64 25.03
CA LYS A 20 -4.56 -32.40 26.23
C LYS A 20 -5.38 -31.57 27.21
N THR A 21 -5.10 -30.30 27.35
CA THR A 21 -5.83 -29.35 28.20
C THR A 21 -7.23 -29.07 27.67
N GLY A 22 -7.41 -28.99 26.36
CA GLY A 22 -8.71 -28.82 25.71
C GLY A 22 -9.60 -30.05 25.89
N ILE A 23 -9.03 -31.25 25.75
CA ILE A 23 -9.71 -32.52 26.01
C ILE A 23 -10.14 -32.63 27.48
N ALA A 24 -9.22 -32.33 28.39
CA ALA A 24 -9.51 -32.38 29.84
C ALA A 24 -10.63 -31.39 30.20
N ARG A 25 -10.67 -30.21 29.59
CA ARG A 25 -11.73 -29.21 29.83
C ARG A 25 -13.07 -29.65 29.24
N HIS A 26 -13.08 -30.21 28.03
CA HIS A 26 -14.30 -30.70 27.41
C HIS A 26 -15.00 -31.79 28.17
N PHE A 27 -14.22 -32.72 28.74
CA PHE A 27 -14.74 -33.84 29.53
C PHE A 27 -14.77 -33.56 31.05
N GLY A 28 -14.53 -32.34 31.49
CA GLY A 28 -14.60 -31.94 32.90
C GLY A 28 -13.63 -32.67 33.82
N LEU A 29 -12.43 -33.06 33.32
CA LEU A 29 -11.49 -33.89 34.07
C LEU A 29 -10.72 -33.10 35.11
N SER A 30 -10.69 -33.61 36.32
CA SER A 30 -9.89 -33.09 37.43
C SER A 30 -8.38 -33.30 37.23
N THR A 31 -7.56 -32.65 38.04
CA THR A 31 -6.08 -32.67 37.89
C THR A 31 -5.49 -34.07 38.08
N ASP A 32 -6.07 -34.85 38.96
CA ASP A 32 -5.70 -36.24 39.29
C ASP A 32 -6.09 -37.26 38.19
N GLN A 33 -7.04 -36.93 37.35
CA GLN A 33 -7.45 -37.75 36.19
C GLN A 33 -6.60 -37.52 34.92
N ARG A 34 -5.77 -36.49 34.89
CA ARG A 34 -4.92 -36.16 33.73
C ARG A 34 -3.84 -37.22 33.39
N PRO A 35 -3.24 -37.95 34.36
CA PRO A 35 -2.33 -39.06 34.02
C PRO A 35 -3.03 -40.17 33.24
N ALA A 36 -4.23 -40.60 33.66
CA ALA A 36 -5.02 -41.62 33.00
C ALA A 36 -5.49 -41.17 31.56
N LEU A 37 -5.84 -39.91 31.41
CA LEU A 37 -6.08 -39.35 30.04
C LEU A 37 -4.84 -39.44 29.15
N ARG A 38 -3.65 -39.22 29.71
CA ARG A 38 -2.38 -39.29 28.96
C ARG A 38 -2.07 -40.70 28.49
N GLU A 39 -2.37 -41.69 29.31
CA GLU A 39 -2.21 -43.12 28.98
C GLU A 39 -3.22 -43.55 27.89
N LEU A 40 -4.48 -43.14 28.02
CA LEU A 40 -5.53 -43.40 27.03
C LEU A 40 -5.24 -42.79 25.70
N LEU A 41 -4.71 -41.58 25.66
CA LEU A 41 -4.24 -40.93 24.42
C LEU A 41 -3.00 -41.58 23.82
N GLY A 42 -2.13 -42.14 24.67
CA GLY A 42 -0.99 -42.96 24.27
C GLY A 42 -1.41 -44.23 23.56
N SER A 43 -2.39 -44.96 24.06
CA SER A 43 -2.91 -46.17 23.44
C SER A 43 -3.64 -45.90 22.11
N LEU A 44 -4.43 -44.82 22.04
CA LEU A 44 -5.09 -44.41 20.79
C LEU A 44 -4.10 -43.99 19.69
N LYS A 45 -2.94 -43.47 20.09
CA LYS A 45 -1.85 -43.18 19.14
C LYS A 45 -1.16 -44.44 18.63
N ALA A 46 -0.92 -45.40 19.52
CA ALA A 46 -0.30 -46.68 19.16
C ALA A 46 -1.17 -47.52 18.20
N GLU A 47 -2.49 -47.37 18.31
CA GLU A 47 -3.47 -48.05 17.43
C GLU A 47 -3.76 -47.29 16.12
N GLY A 48 -3.06 -46.19 15.85
CA GLY A 48 -3.30 -45.36 14.67
C GLY A 48 -4.63 -44.63 14.67
N ALA A 49 -5.40 -44.66 15.74
CA ALA A 49 -6.69 -44.00 15.88
C ALA A 49 -6.60 -42.52 16.20
N ALA A 50 -5.40 -42.02 16.55
CA ALA A 50 -5.09 -40.60 16.72
C ALA A 50 -3.66 -40.32 16.20
N ALA A 51 -3.49 -39.36 15.30
CA ALA A 51 -2.18 -38.98 14.81
C ALA A 51 -1.47 -38.02 15.79
N PRO A 52 -0.13 -38.11 15.98
CA PRO A 52 0.60 -37.12 16.76
C PRO A 52 0.61 -35.77 16.07
N ALA A 53 0.08 -34.75 16.74
CA ALA A 53 0.02 -33.38 16.25
C ALA A 53 0.98 -32.48 17.04
N GLY A 54 2.31 -32.71 16.90
CA GLY A 54 3.35 -31.99 17.62
C GLY A 54 3.49 -32.36 19.09
N ARG A 55 4.37 -31.69 19.82
CA ARG A 55 4.74 -32.03 21.22
C ARG A 55 3.60 -32.06 22.24
N ARG A 56 2.42 -31.52 21.95
CA ARG A 56 1.33 -31.35 22.97
C ARG A 56 -0.11 -31.61 22.47
N GLY A 57 -0.33 -32.22 21.27
CA GLY A 57 -1.69 -32.43 20.75
C GLY A 57 -1.92 -33.75 20.01
N VAL A 58 -3.19 -34.04 19.68
CA VAL A 58 -3.66 -35.15 18.86
C VAL A 58 -4.68 -34.67 17.80
N SER A 59 -4.74 -35.34 16.65
CA SER A 59 -5.72 -35.10 15.60
C SER A 59 -6.24 -36.42 15.04
N ALA A 60 -7.35 -36.39 14.29
CA ALA A 60 -7.86 -37.56 13.58
C ALA A 60 -6.85 -38.04 12.54
N PRO A 61 -6.72 -39.36 12.30
CA PRO A 61 -5.86 -39.90 11.23
C PRO A 61 -6.44 -39.50 9.85
N THR A 62 -5.60 -39.02 8.95
CA THR A 62 -5.99 -38.75 7.59
C THR A 62 -6.17 -40.07 6.84
N ARG A 63 -7.19 -40.16 5.99
CA ARG A 63 -7.66 -41.35 5.25
C ARG A 63 -6.65 -41.95 4.24
N GLN A 64 -5.38 -41.57 4.26
CA GLN A 64 -4.34 -41.97 3.30
C GLN A 64 -3.33 -42.99 3.79
N ALA A 65 -3.56 -43.63 4.96
CA ALA A 65 -2.64 -44.65 5.48
C ALA A 65 -3.02 -46.10 5.15
N VAL A 66 -3.99 -46.34 4.27
CA VAL A 66 -4.35 -47.69 3.83
C VAL A 66 -4.46 -47.66 2.29
N LEU A 67 -3.37 -47.98 1.63
CA LEU A 67 -3.27 -48.67 0.35
C LEU A 67 -1.89 -48.37 -0.27
N GLY A 68 -0.97 -49.32 -0.12
CA GLY A 68 0.24 -49.32 -0.92
C GLY A 68 -0.10 -49.73 -2.33
N GLN A 69 0.28 -48.88 -3.27
CA GLN A 69 0.65 -49.21 -4.67
C GLN A 69 1.14 -47.94 -5.34
N GLU A 70 2.33 -47.99 -5.91
CA GLU A 70 2.84 -46.98 -6.83
C GLU A 70 1.93 -46.88 -8.04
N PRO A 71 1.73 -45.69 -8.59
CA PRO A 71 1.52 -45.58 -10.01
C PRO A 71 2.39 -44.56 -10.71
N ALA A 72 2.63 -44.93 -11.94
CA ALA A 72 3.25 -44.27 -13.05
C ALA A 72 3.06 -42.75 -13.19
N ARG A 73 4.09 -42.12 -13.75
CA ARG A 73 4.17 -40.75 -14.22
C ARG A 73 2.99 -40.36 -15.11
N HIS A 74 2.23 -39.33 -14.68
CA HIS A 74 1.48 -38.50 -15.61
C HIS A 74 1.67 -37.02 -15.26
N ALA A 75 2.02 -36.26 -16.30
CA ALA A 75 2.13 -34.82 -16.30
C ALA A 75 0.76 -34.18 -16.03
N GLY A 76 0.63 -33.48 -14.90
CA GLY A 76 -0.50 -32.64 -14.52
C GLY A 76 -0.03 -31.73 -13.42
N GLY A 77 -0.11 -30.39 -13.60
CA GLY A 77 0.41 -29.38 -12.70
C GLY A 77 -0.09 -29.57 -11.27
N SER A 78 0.80 -29.90 -10.36
CA SER A 78 0.50 -30.00 -8.94
C SER A 78 0.84 -28.68 -8.26
N ASP A 79 -0.12 -28.09 -7.54
CA ASP A 79 0.07 -26.93 -6.64
C ASP A 79 0.99 -27.22 -5.43
N ARG A 80 1.84 -28.25 -5.52
CA ARG A 80 2.80 -28.61 -4.48
C ARG A 80 4.16 -28.02 -4.80
N LEU A 81 4.72 -27.31 -3.80
CA LEU A 81 6.10 -26.85 -3.88
C LEU A 81 7.07 -28.04 -3.88
N PRO A 82 8.18 -27.96 -4.66
CA PRO A 82 9.29 -28.88 -4.54
C PRO A 82 9.83 -28.97 -3.12
N GLU A 83 10.33 -30.12 -2.71
CA GLU A 83 10.92 -30.33 -1.37
C GLU A 83 12.05 -29.32 -1.08
N MET A 84 12.82 -28.97 -2.11
CA MET A 84 13.87 -27.94 -2.05
C MET A 84 13.39 -26.71 -2.83
N THR A 85 13.09 -25.64 -2.14
CA THR A 85 12.53 -24.42 -2.75
C THR A 85 13.24 -23.19 -2.20
N VAL A 86 13.50 -22.23 -3.10
CA VAL A 86 13.97 -20.90 -2.70
C VAL A 86 12.78 -20.11 -2.18
N VAL A 87 12.90 -19.64 -0.94
CA VAL A 87 11.84 -18.89 -0.24
C VAL A 87 12.38 -17.55 0.25
N GLU A 88 11.53 -16.56 0.27
CA GLU A 88 11.82 -15.24 0.81
C GLU A 88 11.07 -15.04 2.13
N VAL A 89 11.77 -14.60 3.16
CA VAL A 89 11.19 -14.30 4.47
C VAL A 89 10.35 -13.04 4.36
N THR A 90 9.05 -13.14 4.67
CA THR A 90 8.10 -12.02 4.58
C THR A 90 7.76 -11.40 5.93
N GLY A 91 8.04 -12.09 7.04
CA GLY A 91 7.74 -11.62 8.38
C GLY A 91 8.05 -12.66 9.45
N ILE A 92 7.52 -12.44 10.63
CA ILE A 92 7.56 -13.36 11.77
C ILE A 92 6.13 -13.61 12.27
N ASP A 93 5.86 -14.81 12.78
CA ASP A 93 4.57 -15.13 13.39
C ASP A 93 4.46 -14.63 14.85
N ALA A 94 3.33 -14.93 15.51
CA ALA A 94 3.08 -14.53 16.88
C ALA A 94 4.01 -15.20 17.91
N ASP A 95 4.65 -16.31 17.53
CA ASP A 95 5.60 -17.07 18.36
C ASP A 95 7.06 -16.66 18.08
N GLY A 96 7.27 -15.74 17.11
CA GLY A 96 8.59 -15.21 16.74
C GLY A 96 9.29 -16.05 15.66
N ASP A 97 8.62 -17.02 15.05
CA ASP A 97 9.18 -17.85 13.98
C ASP A 97 9.05 -17.18 12.60
N PRO A 98 10.08 -17.27 11.74
CA PRO A 98 10.05 -16.60 10.42
C PRO A 98 8.98 -17.22 9.51
N ILE A 99 8.19 -16.36 8.88
CA ILE A 99 7.24 -16.70 7.83
C ILE A 99 7.85 -16.35 6.49
N ALA A 100 7.76 -17.26 5.51
CA ALA A 100 8.31 -17.06 4.18
C ALA A 100 7.29 -17.44 3.08
N ARG A 101 7.56 -16.99 1.86
CA ARG A 101 6.84 -17.35 0.64
C ARG A 101 7.81 -17.86 -0.42
N PRO A 102 7.38 -18.76 -1.33
CA PRO A 102 8.23 -19.21 -2.41
C PRO A 102 8.54 -18.06 -3.37
N VAL A 103 9.80 -17.95 -3.78
CA VAL A 103 10.21 -16.96 -4.79
C VAL A 103 9.71 -17.44 -6.15
N GLY A 104 9.03 -16.55 -6.91
CA GLY A 104 8.55 -16.87 -8.26
C GLY A 104 7.37 -17.85 -8.30
N TRP A 105 6.49 -17.85 -7.30
CA TRP A 105 5.29 -18.68 -7.28
C TRP A 105 4.37 -18.34 -8.46
N ARG A 106 4.10 -19.35 -9.31
CA ARG A 106 3.13 -19.30 -10.40
C ARG A 106 2.04 -20.34 -10.11
N GLY A 107 1.07 -19.94 -9.25
CA GLY A 107 -0.07 -20.82 -8.94
C GLY A 107 -0.99 -21.02 -10.13
N THR A 108 -1.50 -22.24 -10.32
CA THR A 108 -2.58 -22.49 -11.27
C THR A 108 -3.88 -21.90 -10.74
N GLY A 109 -4.56 -21.09 -11.56
CA GLY A 109 -5.90 -20.56 -11.22
C GLY A 109 -5.96 -19.42 -10.20
N GLY A 110 -4.87 -18.64 -10.02
CA GLY A 110 -4.90 -17.48 -9.11
C GLY A 110 -4.82 -17.83 -7.62
N ALA A 111 -4.44 -19.03 -7.27
CA ALA A 111 -4.27 -19.44 -5.88
C ALA A 111 -3.20 -18.57 -5.17
N PRO A 112 -3.45 -18.10 -3.94
CA PRO A 112 -2.47 -17.32 -3.20
C PRO A 112 -1.19 -18.14 -2.93
N PRO A 113 -0.01 -17.49 -2.86
CA PRO A 113 1.24 -18.19 -2.60
C PRO A 113 1.17 -18.93 -1.26
N PRO A 114 1.66 -20.18 -1.20
CA PRO A 114 1.70 -20.96 0.03
C PRO A 114 2.48 -20.25 1.13
N VAL A 115 2.03 -20.41 2.37
CA VAL A 115 2.71 -19.88 3.55
C VAL A 115 3.69 -20.94 4.07
N ILE A 116 4.95 -20.52 4.29
CA ILE A 116 6.03 -21.39 4.76
C ILE A 116 6.47 -20.91 6.13
N PHE A 117 6.33 -21.76 7.15
CA PHE A 117 6.82 -21.53 8.48
C PHE A 117 8.24 -22.08 8.57
N LEU A 118 9.23 -21.20 8.69
CA LEU A 118 10.63 -21.64 8.80
C LEU A 118 10.94 -22.00 10.26
N GLN A 119 11.64 -23.09 10.45
CA GLN A 119 12.14 -23.46 11.78
C GLN A 119 13.19 -22.43 12.24
N PRO A 120 13.25 -22.14 13.56
CA PRO A 120 14.32 -21.30 14.10
C PRO A 120 15.70 -21.83 13.72
N GLU A 121 16.60 -20.91 13.39
CA GLU A 121 17.99 -21.22 13.06
C GLU A 121 18.72 -21.93 14.22
N ALA A 122 19.75 -22.72 13.90
CA ALA A 122 20.56 -23.39 14.89
C ALA A 122 21.26 -22.39 15.83
N ARG A 123 21.50 -22.79 17.07
CA ARG A 123 22.21 -21.96 18.06
C ARG A 123 23.54 -21.47 17.47
N GLY A 124 23.74 -20.15 17.49
CA GLY A 124 24.94 -19.47 16.95
C GLY A 124 24.78 -18.90 15.54
N GLN A 125 23.65 -19.16 14.87
CA GLN A 125 23.31 -18.49 13.62
C GLN A 125 22.35 -17.32 13.87
N ALA A 126 22.56 -16.21 13.13
CA ALA A 126 21.64 -15.08 13.21
C ALA A 126 20.24 -15.48 12.76
N ALA A 127 19.18 -14.97 13.40
CA ALA A 127 17.81 -15.15 12.95
C ALA A 127 17.62 -14.64 11.52
N LEU A 128 16.70 -15.26 10.80
CA LEU A 128 16.33 -14.80 9.45
C LEU A 128 15.54 -13.50 9.54
N ALA A 129 15.88 -12.54 8.70
CA ALA A 129 15.22 -11.24 8.61
C ALA A 129 14.27 -11.18 7.40
N PRO A 130 13.19 -10.39 7.45
CA PRO A 130 12.34 -10.12 6.29
C PRO A 130 13.15 -9.63 5.09
N GLY A 131 12.82 -10.11 3.89
CA GLY A 131 13.56 -9.86 2.66
C GLY A 131 14.73 -10.82 2.38
N GLN A 132 15.17 -11.62 3.35
CA GLN A 132 16.21 -12.62 3.12
C GLN A 132 15.68 -13.81 2.30
N LYS A 133 16.47 -14.23 1.31
CA LYS A 133 16.20 -15.43 0.52
C LYS A 133 17.01 -16.60 1.04
N VAL A 134 16.35 -17.73 1.20
CA VAL A 134 17.00 -18.98 1.66
C VAL A 134 16.53 -20.14 0.80
N LEU A 135 17.43 -21.08 0.54
CA LEU A 135 17.07 -22.39 0.06
C LEU A 135 16.57 -23.18 1.28
N ALA A 136 15.32 -23.54 1.28
CA ALA A 136 14.70 -24.28 2.39
C ALA A 136 14.23 -25.66 1.92
N ARG A 137 14.36 -26.65 2.81
CA ARG A 137 13.73 -27.95 2.64
C ARG A 137 12.33 -27.87 3.22
N LEU A 138 11.32 -28.10 2.37
CA LEU A 138 9.92 -27.91 2.70
C LEU A 138 9.23 -29.26 2.99
N ARG A 139 8.35 -29.25 3.98
CA ARG A 139 7.46 -30.36 4.31
C ARG A 139 6.03 -29.83 4.37
N PRO A 140 5.07 -30.37 3.63
CA PRO A 140 3.69 -29.95 3.70
C PRO A 140 3.09 -30.26 5.08
N VAL A 141 2.42 -29.27 5.69
CA VAL A 141 1.76 -29.40 6.99
C VAL A 141 0.24 -29.14 6.91
N GLY A 142 -0.25 -28.77 5.74
CA GLY A 142 -1.66 -28.54 5.45
C GLY A 142 -1.87 -27.98 4.04
N PRO A 143 -3.11 -27.79 3.60
CA PRO A 143 -3.39 -27.16 2.32
C PRO A 143 -2.76 -25.75 2.23
N GLY A 144 -1.89 -25.52 1.25
CA GLY A 144 -1.17 -24.24 1.07
C GLY A 144 -0.23 -23.85 2.21
N LYS A 145 0.12 -24.78 3.13
CA LYS A 145 1.01 -24.51 4.27
C LYS A 145 2.14 -25.52 4.32
N TYR A 146 3.35 -25.00 4.53
CA TYR A 146 4.57 -25.80 4.63
C TYR A 146 5.34 -25.44 5.89
N GLU A 147 6.05 -26.41 6.43
CA GLU A 147 7.12 -26.22 7.39
C GLU A 147 8.45 -26.30 6.63
N GLY A 148 9.35 -25.34 6.82
CA GLY A 148 10.61 -25.25 6.13
C GLY A 148 11.79 -25.25 7.09
N ARG A 149 12.89 -25.90 6.69
CA ARG A 149 14.19 -25.80 7.37
C ARG A 149 15.21 -25.21 6.42
N THR A 150 15.89 -24.17 6.86
CA THR A 150 16.96 -23.54 6.08
C THR A 150 18.08 -24.54 5.82
N VAL A 151 18.43 -24.72 4.54
CA VAL A 151 19.55 -25.54 4.08
C VAL A 151 20.74 -24.65 3.74
N LYS A 152 20.48 -23.53 3.05
CA LYS A 152 21.49 -22.55 2.67
C LYS A 152 20.88 -21.17 2.60
N ARG A 153 21.56 -20.17 3.14
CA ARG A 153 21.24 -18.77 2.90
C ARG A 153 21.74 -18.41 1.51
N ILE A 154 20.86 -17.83 0.70
CA ILE A 154 21.24 -17.31 -0.60
C ILE A 154 21.77 -15.91 -0.31
N GLU A 155 23.07 -15.75 -0.38
CA GLU A 155 23.69 -14.44 -0.34
C GLU A 155 23.15 -13.63 -1.52
N ALA A 156 22.67 -12.42 -1.25
CA ALA A 156 22.38 -11.48 -2.30
C ALA A 156 23.68 -11.27 -3.11
N ALA A 157 23.55 -11.12 -4.44
CA ALA A 157 24.68 -10.81 -5.30
C ALA A 157 25.51 -9.65 -4.70
N PRO A 158 26.85 -9.62 -4.89
CA PRO A 158 27.68 -8.53 -4.41
C PRO A 158 27.11 -7.19 -4.91
N GLY A 159 26.51 -6.40 -4.02
CA GLY A 159 25.77 -5.18 -4.37
C GLY A 159 24.33 -5.12 -3.86
N ALA A 160 23.70 -6.24 -3.51
CA ALA A 160 22.45 -6.25 -2.75
C ALA A 160 22.83 -6.17 -1.27
N GLY A 161 22.89 -4.93 -0.74
CA GLY A 161 23.40 -4.63 0.59
C GLY A 161 22.70 -5.38 1.71
N ALA A 162 23.44 -5.71 2.76
CA ALA A 162 22.90 -6.07 4.07
C ALA A 162 21.76 -5.09 4.39
N ALA A 163 20.67 -5.61 5.00
CA ALA A 163 19.54 -4.77 5.37
C ALA A 163 20.05 -3.53 6.12
N LYS A 164 20.05 -2.39 5.43
CA LYS A 164 20.54 -1.14 5.99
C LYS A 164 19.60 -0.67 7.09
N ILE A 165 20.16 -0.18 8.16
CA ILE A 165 19.44 0.37 9.31
C ILE A 165 19.31 1.86 9.09
N LEU A 166 18.07 2.35 8.99
CA LEU A 166 17.77 3.77 8.95
C LEU A 166 17.38 4.23 10.36
N GLY A 167 18.04 5.25 10.85
CA GLY A 167 17.75 5.79 12.18
C GLY A 167 18.36 7.16 12.41
N VAL A 168 18.12 7.71 13.60
CA VAL A 168 18.75 8.95 14.07
C VAL A 168 19.92 8.57 14.97
N PHE A 169 21.07 9.15 14.73
CA PHE A 169 22.26 8.97 15.57
C PHE A 169 22.17 9.87 16.79
N GLU A 170 22.16 9.30 17.98
CA GLU A 170 22.11 10.00 19.27
C GLU A 170 23.02 9.27 20.27
N GLU A 171 23.92 9.99 20.92
CA GLU A 171 24.76 9.49 22.02
C GLU A 171 25.43 8.12 21.76
N GLY A 172 25.99 7.93 20.57
CA GLY A 172 26.67 6.68 20.20
C GLY A 172 25.70 5.52 19.87
N ARG A 173 24.43 5.83 19.63
CA ARG A 173 23.38 4.86 19.25
C ARG A 173 22.64 5.32 18.01
N ILE A 174 22.06 4.38 17.29
CA ILE A 174 21.10 4.63 16.24
C ILE A 174 19.71 4.24 16.75
N ILE A 175 18.82 5.24 16.78
CA ILE A 175 17.41 5.06 17.15
C ILE A 175 16.62 4.91 15.86
N PRO A 176 16.02 3.74 15.57
CA PRO A 176 15.30 3.50 14.32
C PRO A 176 14.15 4.47 14.08
N THR A 177 13.91 4.80 12.81
CA THR A 177 12.77 5.60 12.36
C THR A 177 11.53 4.75 12.05
N ASP A 178 11.63 3.43 12.04
CA ASP A 178 10.50 2.50 11.87
C ASP A 178 9.76 2.31 13.19
N ARG A 179 8.44 2.53 13.18
CA ARG A 179 7.52 2.32 14.33
C ARG A 179 7.57 0.89 14.90
N ARG A 180 7.89 -0.09 14.06
CA ARG A 180 7.91 -1.52 14.41
C ARG A 180 9.22 -1.92 15.08
N SER A 181 10.29 -1.20 14.83
CA SER A 181 11.62 -1.47 15.41
C SER A 181 11.75 -0.77 16.75
N ARG A 182 11.84 -1.57 17.82
CA ARG A 182 12.09 -1.07 19.19
C ARG A 182 13.55 -1.23 19.61
N ALA A 183 14.37 -1.93 18.82
CA ALA A 183 15.75 -2.23 19.15
C ALA A 183 16.66 -1.09 18.68
N GLU A 184 17.32 -0.44 19.60
CA GLU A 184 18.41 0.51 19.32
C GLU A 184 19.67 -0.24 18.88
N TRP A 185 20.52 0.43 18.11
CA TRP A 185 21.78 -0.11 17.64
C TRP A 185 22.94 0.70 18.24
N ALA A 186 23.97 0.05 18.75
CA ALA A 186 25.16 0.72 19.26
C ALA A 186 26.13 1.01 18.11
N VAL A 187 26.70 2.20 18.09
CA VAL A 187 27.75 2.57 17.14
C VAL A 187 29.08 2.60 17.87
N PRO A 188 30.00 1.67 17.60
CA PRO A 188 31.32 1.67 18.23
C PRO A 188 32.12 2.94 17.87
N PRO A 189 33.00 3.43 18.77
CA PRO A 189 33.95 4.47 18.43
C PRO A 189 34.77 4.08 17.18
N GLY A 190 34.88 4.99 16.21
CA GLY A 190 35.50 4.72 14.90
C GLY A 190 34.58 4.24 13.81
N GLU A 191 33.33 3.79 14.12
CA GLU A 191 32.32 3.34 13.15
C GLU A 191 31.22 4.39 12.93
N THR A 192 31.41 5.62 13.42
CA THR A 192 30.42 6.72 13.32
C THR A 192 30.34 7.34 11.94
N GLY A 193 31.34 7.10 11.05
CA GLY A 193 31.39 7.76 9.74
C GLY A 193 31.35 9.28 9.78
N GLY A 194 31.76 9.88 10.91
CA GLY A 194 31.75 11.33 11.14
C GLY A 194 30.32 11.90 11.42
N ALA A 195 29.36 11.05 11.74
CA ALA A 195 28.01 11.51 12.07
C ALA A 195 27.97 12.26 13.41
N GLU A 196 27.16 13.31 13.44
CA GLU A 196 26.90 14.14 14.62
C GLU A 196 25.55 13.76 15.26
N PRO A 197 25.39 13.99 16.59
CA PRO A 197 24.11 13.75 17.25
C PRO A 197 22.96 14.52 16.58
N GLY A 198 21.83 13.83 16.37
CA GLY A 198 20.65 14.37 15.68
C GLY A 198 20.65 14.13 14.17
N GLU A 199 21.69 13.55 13.59
CA GLU A 199 21.69 13.22 12.17
C GLU A 199 20.95 11.93 11.85
N ILE A 200 20.24 11.94 10.71
CA ILE A 200 19.66 10.76 10.10
C ILE A 200 20.77 10.02 9.37
N VAL A 201 20.92 8.76 9.69
CA VAL A 201 22.01 7.93 9.19
C VAL A 201 21.49 6.60 8.63
N LEU A 202 22.21 6.13 7.64
CA LEU A 202 22.10 4.77 7.14
C LEU A 202 23.29 3.96 7.68
N ALA A 203 23.00 2.80 8.25
CA ALA A 203 24.02 1.98 8.87
C ALA A 203 23.89 0.51 8.46
N GLU A 204 24.99 -0.21 8.59
CA GLU A 204 25.05 -1.66 8.36
C GLU A 204 25.31 -2.39 9.68
N PRO A 205 24.61 -3.53 9.92
CA PRO A 205 24.88 -4.35 11.08
C PRO A 205 26.31 -4.87 11.07
N LEU A 206 27.00 -4.76 12.20
CA LEU A 206 28.29 -5.40 12.42
C LEU A 206 28.11 -6.79 13.04
N PRO A 207 29.01 -7.75 12.75
CA PRO A 207 29.03 -9.03 13.42
C PRO A 207 29.11 -8.85 14.94
N SER A 208 28.28 -9.53 15.69
CA SER A 208 28.28 -9.47 17.16
C SER A 208 28.16 -10.87 17.77
N HIS A 209 29.05 -11.14 18.74
CA HIS A 209 28.97 -12.34 19.58
C HIS A 209 28.22 -12.07 20.90
N ARG A 210 27.68 -10.86 21.10
CA ARG A 210 26.96 -10.49 22.32
C ARG A 210 25.49 -10.94 22.22
N HIS A 211 25.04 -11.69 23.22
CA HIS A 211 23.66 -12.16 23.31
C HIS A 211 22.72 -11.16 24.01
N PHE A 212 23.24 -10.10 24.64
CA PHE A 212 22.46 -9.10 25.38
C PHE A 212 22.96 -7.68 25.03
N GLY A 213 22.01 -6.74 25.01
CA GLY A 213 22.26 -5.32 24.72
C GLY A 213 22.07 -4.94 23.26
N PRO A 214 22.21 -3.63 22.92
CA PRO A 214 22.09 -3.14 21.55
C PRO A 214 23.11 -3.80 20.62
N ARG A 215 22.67 -4.24 19.46
CA ARG A 215 23.57 -4.81 18.42
C ARG A 215 24.46 -3.72 17.85
N PRO A 216 25.72 -4.01 17.52
CA PRO A 216 26.59 -3.02 16.90
C PRO A 216 26.25 -2.79 15.43
N ALA A 217 26.38 -1.54 14.99
CA ALA A 217 26.24 -1.14 13.59
C ALA A 217 27.28 -0.09 13.22
N ARG A 218 27.63 0.00 11.94
CA ARG A 218 28.52 1.01 11.35
C ARG A 218 27.69 1.97 10.51
N ILE A 219 27.89 3.27 10.69
CA ILE A 219 27.28 4.29 9.83
C ILE A 219 28.01 4.31 8.49
N VAL A 220 27.23 4.16 7.40
CA VAL A 220 27.76 4.14 6.02
C VAL A 220 27.39 5.38 5.23
N GLU A 221 26.33 6.10 5.67
CA GLU A 221 25.86 7.29 4.97
C GLU A 221 25.17 8.25 5.95
N ARG A 222 25.38 9.55 5.76
CA ARG A 222 24.71 10.64 6.48
C ARG A 222 23.69 11.28 5.55
N LEU A 223 22.43 11.35 5.99
CA LEU A 223 21.32 11.78 5.14
C LEU A 223 20.82 13.21 5.45
N GLY A 224 21.30 13.81 6.55
CA GLY A 224 20.91 15.14 7.00
C GLY A 224 20.50 15.18 8.46
N VAL A 225 20.08 16.33 8.96
CA VAL A 225 19.73 16.53 10.37
C VAL A 225 18.24 16.26 10.59
N MET A 226 17.94 15.55 11.67
CA MET A 226 16.54 15.32 12.07
C MET A 226 15.87 16.63 12.49
N GLY A 227 14.71 16.92 11.92
CA GLY A 227 13.98 18.18 12.16
C GLY A 227 14.16 19.19 11.03
N GLU A 228 15.09 18.97 10.10
CA GLU A 228 15.07 19.70 8.85
C GLU A 228 13.85 19.22 8.02
N PRO A 229 13.15 20.12 7.36
CA PRO A 229 11.92 19.79 6.61
C PRO A 229 12.10 18.68 5.57
N ARG A 230 13.25 18.69 4.90
CA ARG A 230 13.60 17.68 3.88
C ARG A 230 13.89 16.31 4.45
N SER A 231 14.13 16.20 5.76
CA SER A 231 14.45 14.94 6.45
C SER A 231 13.31 13.93 6.40
N VAL A 232 12.06 14.38 6.41
CA VAL A 232 10.88 13.51 6.39
C VAL A 232 10.83 12.68 5.11
N SER A 233 10.91 13.32 3.95
CA SER A 233 10.89 12.60 2.67
C SER A 233 12.10 11.70 2.47
N LEU A 234 13.30 12.13 2.90
CA LEU A 234 14.51 11.29 2.88
C LEU A 234 14.32 10.01 3.71
N ILE A 235 13.77 10.14 4.92
CA ILE A 235 13.44 8.96 5.74
C ILE A 235 12.51 8.02 4.97
N CYS A 236 11.45 8.53 4.33
CA CYS A 236 10.50 7.69 3.62
C CYS A 236 11.12 7.05 2.37
N ILE A 237 11.93 7.79 1.60
CA ILE A 237 12.66 7.28 0.43
C ILE A 237 13.52 6.08 0.83
N HIS A 238 14.36 6.23 1.84
CA HIS A 238 15.25 5.16 2.28
C HIS A 238 14.52 4.03 3.02
N ALA A 239 13.52 4.34 3.85
CA ALA A 239 12.74 3.32 4.58
C ALA A 239 11.96 2.38 3.64
N HIS A 240 11.49 2.92 2.51
CA HIS A 240 10.76 2.15 1.50
C HIS A 240 11.63 1.68 0.34
N GLY A 241 12.94 1.95 0.35
CA GLY A 241 13.89 1.54 -0.70
C GLY A 241 13.53 2.11 -2.07
N ILE A 242 13.12 3.38 -2.12
CA ILE A 242 12.81 4.08 -3.36
C ILE A 242 14.13 4.54 -4.00
N PRO A 243 14.40 4.17 -5.27
CA PRO A 243 15.57 4.67 -5.98
C PRO A 243 15.45 6.19 -6.22
N ASP A 244 16.32 6.99 -5.68
CA ASP A 244 16.31 8.46 -5.79
C ASP A 244 17.46 9.04 -6.62
N VAL A 245 18.53 8.28 -6.82
CA VAL A 245 19.67 8.64 -7.64
C VAL A 245 19.61 7.94 -8.99
N PHE A 246 19.80 8.68 -10.08
CA PHE A 246 19.91 8.11 -11.43
C PHE A 246 21.35 7.67 -11.72
N PRO A 247 21.55 6.48 -12.31
CA PRO A 247 22.86 6.07 -12.79
C PRO A 247 23.39 7.03 -13.88
N ALA A 248 24.71 7.25 -13.88
CA ALA A 248 25.35 8.16 -14.85
C ALA A 248 25.06 7.79 -16.33
N GLU A 249 24.83 6.51 -16.61
CA GLU A 249 24.50 6.02 -17.94
C GLU A 249 23.09 6.52 -18.39
N ALA A 250 22.10 6.46 -17.49
CA ALA A 250 20.75 6.97 -17.75
C ALA A 250 20.73 8.49 -17.92
N LEU A 251 21.51 9.23 -17.10
CA LEU A 251 21.64 10.67 -17.24
C LEU A 251 22.27 11.07 -18.58
N ARG A 252 23.35 10.38 -18.99
CA ARG A 252 23.98 10.64 -20.31
C ARG A 252 23.04 10.32 -21.49
N GLU A 253 22.19 9.29 -21.37
CA GLU A 253 21.18 8.98 -22.38
C GLU A 253 20.12 10.09 -22.45
N ALA A 254 19.65 10.60 -21.32
CA ALA A 254 18.70 11.71 -21.24
C ALA A 254 19.27 13.02 -21.82
N GLU A 255 20.54 13.34 -21.56
CA GLU A 255 21.23 14.54 -22.07
C GLU A 255 21.39 14.53 -23.61
N ARG A 256 21.42 13.34 -24.22
CA ARG A 256 21.49 13.18 -25.66
C ARG A 256 20.14 13.37 -26.36
N ALA A 257 19.05 13.48 -25.63
CA ALA A 257 17.72 13.70 -26.16
C ALA A 257 17.69 14.99 -27.01
N ARG A 258 16.89 14.97 -28.08
CA ARG A 258 16.71 16.10 -28.99
C ARG A 258 15.24 16.21 -29.37
N ALA A 259 14.85 17.37 -29.88
CA ALA A 259 13.51 17.62 -30.38
C ALA A 259 13.08 16.58 -31.42
N VAL A 260 11.83 16.15 -31.35
CA VAL A 260 11.24 15.30 -32.38
C VAL A 260 11.10 16.01 -33.69
N THR A 261 11.23 15.29 -34.81
CA THR A 261 11.00 15.82 -36.16
C THR A 261 9.57 15.52 -36.60
N ALA A 262 9.05 16.31 -37.54
CA ALA A 262 7.72 16.09 -38.11
C ALA A 262 7.66 14.88 -39.07
N ARG A 263 8.81 14.29 -39.44
CA ARG A 263 8.86 13.19 -40.41
C ARG A 263 8.16 11.92 -39.84
N GLY A 264 7.16 11.43 -40.56
CA GLY A 264 6.40 10.25 -40.16
C GLY A 264 5.44 10.49 -39.00
N ARG A 265 5.11 11.76 -38.73
CA ARG A 265 4.16 12.19 -37.72
C ARG A 265 3.03 13.02 -38.32
N GLU A 266 1.83 12.86 -37.81
CA GLU A 266 0.69 13.72 -38.14
C GLU A 266 0.90 15.11 -37.56
N ASP A 267 0.60 16.15 -38.31
CA ASP A 267 0.75 17.54 -37.86
C ASP A 267 -0.51 18.02 -37.13
N LEU A 268 -0.44 18.06 -35.82
CA LEU A 268 -1.52 18.53 -34.91
C LEU A 268 -1.27 19.96 -34.41
N ARG A 269 -0.27 20.70 -34.92
CA ARG A 269 0.10 22.03 -34.41
C ARG A 269 -0.96 23.09 -34.64
N ALA A 270 -1.89 22.85 -35.56
CA ALA A 270 -3.04 23.71 -35.80
C ALA A 270 -4.23 23.46 -34.88
N VAL A 271 -4.26 22.31 -34.21
CA VAL A 271 -5.28 22.01 -33.22
C VAL A 271 -4.93 22.67 -31.87
N PRO A 272 -5.77 23.55 -31.35
CA PRO A 272 -5.47 24.29 -30.10
C PRO A 272 -5.61 23.42 -28.85
N LEU A 273 -4.77 22.39 -28.77
CA LEU A 273 -4.65 21.52 -27.59
C LEU A 273 -4.16 22.32 -26.38
N VAL A 274 -4.72 22.08 -25.21
CA VAL A 274 -4.30 22.72 -23.96
C VAL A 274 -3.92 21.67 -22.92
N THR A 275 -2.92 21.96 -22.07
CA THR A 275 -2.62 21.17 -20.88
C THR A 275 -3.35 21.77 -19.69
N ILE A 276 -3.91 20.92 -18.80
CA ILE A 276 -4.67 21.33 -17.60
C ILE A 276 -4.16 20.52 -16.41
N ASP A 277 -3.42 21.18 -15.53
CA ASP A 277 -2.74 20.55 -14.41
C ASP A 277 -2.74 21.41 -13.15
N GLY A 278 -2.18 20.89 -12.05
CA GLY A 278 -1.93 21.69 -10.86
C GLY A 278 -0.92 22.81 -11.09
N GLU A 279 -0.96 23.86 -10.27
CA GLU A 279 -0.07 25.03 -10.40
C GLU A 279 1.42 24.65 -10.38
N ASP A 280 1.79 23.67 -9.55
CA ASP A 280 3.18 23.23 -9.35
C ASP A 280 3.67 22.20 -10.39
N ALA A 281 2.79 21.70 -11.28
CA ALA A 281 3.14 20.69 -12.27
C ALA A 281 4.13 21.21 -13.31
N ARG A 282 5.08 20.35 -13.72
CA ARG A 282 6.09 20.61 -14.75
C ARG A 282 6.18 19.52 -15.82
N ASP A 283 5.65 18.35 -15.51
CA ASP A 283 5.66 17.12 -16.30
C ASP A 283 4.28 16.90 -16.95
N PHE A 284 3.96 17.75 -17.94
CA PHE A 284 2.66 17.68 -18.62
C PHE A 284 2.59 16.47 -19.53
N ASP A 285 1.92 15.42 -19.06
CA ASP A 285 1.74 14.15 -19.76
C ASP A 285 0.69 14.27 -20.88
N ASP A 286 -0.37 15.07 -20.69
CA ASP A 286 -1.54 15.12 -21.57
C ASP A 286 -1.93 16.51 -21.98
N ALA A 287 -2.50 16.59 -23.17
CA ALA A 287 -3.16 17.79 -23.70
C ALA A 287 -4.48 17.39 -24.36
N VAL A 288 -5.49 18.21 -24.19
CA VAL A 288 -6.86 17.93 -24.57
C VAL A 288 -7.47 18.99 -25.46
N TRP A 289 -8.43 18.57 -26.28
CA TRP A 289 -9.23 19.43 -27.10
C TRP A 289 -10.57 18.76 -27.40
N ALA A 290 -11.64 19.55 -27.57
CA ALA A 290 -12.94 19.05 -27.92
C ALA A 290 -13.71 20.00 -28.84
N GLU A 291 -14.54 19.45 -29.73
CA GLU A 291 -15.47 20.21 -30.54
C GLU A 291 -16.79 19.42 -30.74
N PRO A 292 -17.89 20.11 -31.04
CA PRO A 292 -19.13 19.45 -31.47
C PRO A 292 -18.90 18.68 -32.80
N ASP A 293 -19.53 17.48 -32.90
CA ASP A 293 -19.52 16.64 -34.11
C ASP A 293 -20.96 16.13 -34.36
N GLY A 294 -21.70 16.87 -35.21
CA GLY A 294 -23.14 16.67 -35.32
C GLY A 294 -23.87 17.05 -34.05
N ASP A 295 -24.63 16.13 -33.51
CA ASP A 295 -25.29 16.22 -32.19
C ASP A 295 -24.42 15.70 -31.01
N GLY A 296 -23.23 15.17 -31.33
CA GLY A 296 -22.29 14.61 -30.39
C GLY A 296 -20.99 15.41 -30.25
N TRP A 297 -19.90 14.71 -29.95
CA TRP A 297 -18.60 15.32 -29.61
C TRP A 297 -17.43 14.59 -30.27
N ARG A 298 -16.48 15.35 -30.77
CA ARG A 298 -15.13 14.90 -31.14
C ARG A 298 -14.14 15.39 -30.09
N VAL A 299 -13.43 14.45 -29.45
CA VAL A 299 -12.45 14.72 -28.40
C VAL A 299 -11.11 14.20 -28.84
N LEU A 300 -10.07 15.05 -28.74
CA LEU A 300 -8.69 14.69 -29.01
C LEU A 300 -7.89 14.73 -27.69
N VAL A 301 -7.23 13.62 -27.38
CA VAL A 301 -6.30 13.50 -26.26
C VAL A 301 -4.92 13.16 -26.82
N ALA A 302 -3.96 14.05 -26.59
CA ALA A 302 -2.57 13.90 -27.00
C ALA A 302 -1.71 13.63 -25.76
N ILE A 303 -0.92 12.55 -25.79
CA ILE A 303 -0.07 12.11 -24.69
C ILE A 303 1.39 12.18 -25.09
N ALA A 304 2.25 12.61 -24.19
CA ALA A 304 3.69 12.73 -24.38
C ALA A 304 4.31 11.44 -24.97
N ASP A 305 5.05 11.55 -26.07
CA ASP A 305 5.69 10.40 -26.73
C ASP A 305 6.98 9.99 -26.04
N VAL A 306 6.85 9.48 -24.80
CA VAL A 306 7.98 9.00 -24.00
C VAL A 306 8.71 7.83 -24.69
N ALA A 307 7.99 6.97 -25.42
CA ALA A 307 8.57 5.85 -26.16
C ALA A 307 9.54 6.29 -27.27
N HIS A 308 9.51 7.55 -27.69
CA HIS A 308 10.50 8.13 -28.59
C HIS A 308 11.87 8.22 -27.94
N TYR A 309 11.94 8.56 -26.67
CA TYR A 309 13.17 8.81 -25.91
C TYR A 309 13.62 7.58 -25.13
N VAL A 310 12.71 6.89 -24.45
CA VAL A 310 12.97 5.73 -23.63
C VAL A 310 12.82 4.46 -24.49
N ARG A 311 13.95 4.02 -25.05
CA ARG A 311 13.99 2.85 -25.94
C ARG A 311 14.04 1.55 -25.14
N PRO A 312 13.39 0.47 -25.63
CA PRO A 312 13.50 -0.84 -24.99
C PRO A 312 14.95 -1.23 -24.72
N ASN A 313 15.20 -1.77 -23.53
CA ASN A 313 16.52 -2.22 -23.05
C ASN A 313 17.62 -1.14 -22.94
N GLY A 314 17.33 0.15 -23.18
CA GLY A 314 18.23 1.29 -22.92
C GLY A 314 18.50 1.48 -21.43
N ALA A 315 19.45 2.36 -21.08
CA ALA A 315 19.73 2.68 -19.69
C ALA A 315 18.55 3.39 -19.03
N LEU A 316 17.87 4.30 -19.75
CA LEU A 316 16.65 4.95 -19.30
C LEU A 316 15.51 3.94 -19.06
N ASP A 317 15.38 2.94 -19.92
CA ASP A 317 14.34 1.93 -19.79
C ASP A 317 14.55 1.03 -18.56
N ARG A 318 15.77 0.57 -18.36
CA ARG A 318 16.11 -0.24 -17.18
C ARG A 318 15.84 0.51 -15.89
N GLU A 319 16.16 1.80 -15.86
CA GLU A 319 15.92 2.65 -14.69
C GLU A 319 14.43 2.96 -14.49
N ALA A 320 13.70 3.28 -15.56
CA ALA A 320 12.26 3.50 -15.52
C ALA A 320 11.50 2.24 -15.04
N TRP A 321 11.93 1.05 -15.49
CA TRP A 321 11.39 -0.22 -15.01
C TRP A 321 11.70 -0.44 -13.52
N ALA A 322 12.93 -0.20 -13.07
CA ALA A 322 13.32 -0.39 -11.66
C ALA A 322 12.53 0.51 -10.71
N ARG A 323 12.24 1.75 -11.13
CA ARG A 323 11.40 2.71 -10.39
C ARG A 323 9.92 2.36 -10.47
N GLY A 324 9.44 1.96 -11.64
CA GLY A 324 8.05 1.61 -11.96
C GLY A 324 7.12 2.81 -12.08
N ASN A 325 7.29 3.81 -11.24
CA ASN A 325 6.53 5.06 -11.24
C ASN A 325 7.26 6.19 -10.51
N SER A 326 6.84 7.44 -10.75
CA SER A 326 7.23 8.59 -9.93
C SER A 326 6.57 8.53 -8.56
N VAL A 327 7.22 9.11 -7.53
CA VAL A 327 6.72 9.17 -6.15
C VAL A 327 6.60 10.63 -5.72
N TYR A 328 5.45 11.03 -5.18
CA TYR A 328 5.11 12.42 -4.88
C TYR A 328 5.07 12.66 -3.37
N PHE A 329 6.11 13.32 -2.85
CA PHE A 329 6.16 13.77 -1.47
C PHE A 329 5.69 15.23 -1.36
N PRO A 330 5.25 15.70 -0.19
CA PRO A 330 4.82 17.08 -0.03
C PRO A 330 5.88 18.14 -0.40
N ASP A 331 7.17 17.83 -0.27
CA ASP A 331 8.29 18.73 -0.52
C ASP A 331 9.06 18.46 -1.82
N ARG A 332 8.88 17.30 -2.42
CA ARG A 332 9.62 16.89 -3.64
C ARG A 332 8.95 15.76 -4.41
N VAL A 333 9.36 15.61 -5.65
CA VAL A 333 9.05 14.44 -6.48
C VAL A 333 10.31 13.61 -6.67
N VAL A 334 10.20 12.29 -6.54
CA VAL A 334 11.22 11.34 -7.01
C VAL A 334 10.74 10.82 -8.37
N PRO A 335 11.25 11.36 -9.48
CA PRO A 335 10.68 11.10 -10.80
C PRO A 335 11.11 9.73 -11.33
N MET A 336 10.26 9.12 -12.17
CA MET A 336 10.57 7.89 -12.91
C MET A 336 11.66 8.12 -13.98
N LEU A 337 11.67 9.28 -14.58
CA LEU A 337 12.62 9.68 -15.64
C LEU A 337 13.44 10.89 -15.18
N PRO A 338 14.70 11.06 -15.66
CA PRO A 338 15.48 12.28 -15.40
C PRO A 338 14.73 13.55 -15.82
N GLU A 339 14.92 14.65 -15.09
CA GLU A 339 14.20 15.93 -15.32
C GLU A 339 14.38 16.50 -16.72
N ALA A 340 15.52 16.24 -17.36
CA ALA A 340 15.74 16.63 -18.76
C ALA A 340 14.69 16.02 -19.71
N LEU A 341 14.10 14.88 -19.35
CA LEU A 341 13.00 14.25 -20.05
C LEU A 341 11.65 14.59 -19.43
N SER A 342 11.45 14.30 -18.14
CA SER A 342 10.14 14.46 -17.49
C SER A 342 9.63 15.88 -17.54
N ASN A 343 10.47 16.86 -17.17
CA ASN A 343 10.13 18.28 -17.20
C ASN A 343 10.56 18.95 -18.51
N GLY A 344 11.37 18.27 -19.33
CA GLY A 344 11.98 18.77 -20.55
C GLY A 344 11.32 18.27 -21.82
N TRP A 345 11.98 17.34 -22.51
CA TRP A 345 11.61 16.90 -23.87
C TRP A 345 10.28 16.16 -23.94
N CYS A 346 9.88 15.43 -22.88
CA CYS A 346 8.59 14.74 -22.87
C CYS A 346 7.43 15.68 -22.52
N SER A 347 7.62 16.62 -21.59
CA SER A 347 6.56 17.54 -21.14
C SER A 347 5.94 18.34 -22.27
N LEU A 348 4.62 18.33 -22.39
CA LEU A 348 3.86 19.04 -23.46
C LEU A 348 3.75 20.54 -23.16
N ARG A 349 4.88 21.21 -23.09
CA ARG A 349 4.99 22.62 -22.74
C ARG A 349 4.28 23.52 -23.75
N PRO A 350 3.69 24.66 -23.29
CA PRO A 350 3.00 25.60 -24.17
C PRO A 350 3.95 26.22 -25.19
N ALA A 351 3.45 26.48 -26.38
CA ALA A 351 4.14 27.12 -27.52
C ALA A 351 5.38 26.35 -28.05
N GLU A 352 5.68 25.16 -27.55
CA GLU A 352 6.80 24.33 -28.02
C GLU A 352 6.30 23.13 -28.84
N ASN A 353 7.06 22.74 -29.87
CA ASN A 353 6.75 21.52 -30.61
C ASN A 353 7.12 20.29 -29.81
N ARG A 354 6.18 19.36 -29.62
CA ARG A 354 6.35 18.12 -28.89
C ARG A 354 5.80 16.93 -29.67
N GLY A 355 6.47 15.79 -29.54
CA GLY A 355 5.96 14.50 -30.03
C GLY A 355 4.87 13.98 -29.12
N CYS A 356 3.82 13.45 -29.71
CA CYS A 356 2.75 12.81 -28.95
C CYS A 356 2.28 11.52 -29.61
N LEU A 357 1.75 10.58 -28.81
CA LEU A 357 0.74 9.64 -29.25
C LEU A 357 -0.61 10.27 -28.95
N PHE A 358 -1.55 10.15 -29.87
CA PHE A 358 -2.86 10.73 -29.65
C PHE A 358 -3.96 9.73 -29.95
N VAL A 359 -5.12 9.94 -29.32
CA VAL A 359 -6.37 9.31 -29.63
C VAL A 359 -7.42 10.36 -29.93
N GLU A 360 -8.03 10.25 -31.10
CA GLU A 360 -9.24 10.97 -31.47
C GLU A 360 -10.43 10.07 -31.19
N MET A 361 -11.36 10.56 -30.42
CA MET A 361 -12.56 9.83 -29.97
C MET A 361 -13.81 10.56 -30.43
N ARG A 362 -14.83 9.80 -30.85
CA ARG A 362 -16.15 10.32 -31.20
C ARG A 362 -17.19 9.76 -30.27
N PHE A 363 -18.08 10.62 -29.83
CA PHE A 363 -19.18 10.30 -28.93
C PHE A 363 -20.49 10.83 -29.52
N ASP A 364 -21.58 10.09 -29.29
CA ASP A 364 -22.93 10.59 -29.55
C ASP A 364 -23.36 11.64 -28.50
N ALA A 365 -24.56 12.21 -28.67
CA ALA A 365 -25.15 13.18 -27.74
C ALA A 365 -25.30 12.63 -26.31
N ALA A 366 -25.44 11.32 -26.16
CA ALA A 366 -25.54 10.64 -24.88
C ALA A 366 -24.15 10.32 -24.28
N GLY A 367 -23.04 10.68 -24.92
CA GLY A 367 -21.69 10.37 -24.45
C GLY A 367 -21.29 8.90 -24.67
N THR A 368 -22.02 8.15 -25.50
CA THR A 368 -21.62 6.80 -25.87
C THR A 368 -20.58 6.88 -26.98
N LYS A 369 -19.45 6.19 -26.78
CA LYS A 369 -18.38 6.19 -27.79
C LYS A 369 -18.83 5.49 -29.07
N THR A 370 -18.73 6.17 -30.20
CA THR A 370 -19.07 5.66 -31.54
C THR A 370 -17.85 5.22 -32.34
N GLY A 371 -16.65 5.73 -32.00
CA GLY A 371 -15.42 5.36 -32.69
C GLY A 371 -14.20 6.02 -32.09
N HIS A 372 -13.02 5.50 -32.44
CA HIS A 372 -11.75 6.12 -32.11
C HIS A 372 -10.67 5.79 -33.14
N ARG A 373 -9.62 6.61 -33.19
CA ARG A 373 -8.40 6.30 -33.91
C ARG A 373 -7.16 6.74 -33.12
N PHE A 374 -6.10 5.99 -33.20
CA PHE A 374 -4.80 6.34 -32.66
C PHE A 374 -3.86 6.83 -33.77
N GLY A 375 -2.95 7.69 -33.40
CA GLY A 375 -1.87 8.13 -34.27
C GLY A 375 -0.67 8.63 -33.47
N ARG A 376 0.41 8.91 -34.19
CA ARG A 376 1.62 9.51 -33.64
C ARG A 376 1.83 10.87 -34.31
N GLY A 377 1.84 11.93 -33.50
CA GLY A 377 1.79 13.29 -34.00
C GLY A 377 2.95 14.15 -33.52
N ILE A 378 3.00 15.36 -34.13
CA ILE A 378 3.69 16.50 -33.57
C ILE A 378 2.65 17.57 -33.24
N MET A 379 2.66 18.04 -32.01
CA MET A 379 1.71 19.03 -31.52
C MET A 379 2.42 20.27 -30.98
N ARG A 380 1.64 21.30 -30.71
CA ARG A 380 2.05 22.50 -29.98
C ARG A 380 0.91 22.87 -29.04
N SER A 381 1.14 22.83 -27.74
CA SER A 381 0.12 23.25 -26.75
C SER A 381 -0.15 24.75 -26.90
N ALA A 382 -1.44 25.12 -27.01
CA ALA A 382 -1.87 26.52 -27.14
C ALA A 382 -1.76 27.26 -25.80
N ALA A 383 -2.01 26.58 -24.67
CA ALA A 383 -1.92 27.17 -23.35
C ALA A 383 -1.65 26.08 -22.27
N ARG A 384 -0.96 26.50 -21.23
CA ARG A 384 -0.89 25.72 -19.94
C ARG A 384 -1.91 26.34 -18.99
N LEU A 385 -2.92 25.58 -18.62
CA LEU A 385 -3.99 26.00 -17.76
C LEU A 385 -3.89 25.28 -16.40
N THR A 386 -4.49 25.85 -15.35
CA THR A 386 -4.66 25.21 -14.05
C THR A 386 -6.09 24.76 -13.87
N TYR A 387 -6.32 23.73 -13.03
CA TYR A 387 -7.67 23.27 -12.70
C TYR A 387 -8.54 24.41 -12.16
N GLU A 388 -8.01 25.23 -11.26
CA GLU A 388 -8.68 26.39 -10.68
C GLU A 388 -8.99 27.44 -11.75
N GLY A 389 -8.04 27.70 -12.66
CA GLY A 389 -8.22 28.66 -13.75
C GLY A 389 -9.30 28.22 -14.75
N VAL A 390 -9.34 26.94 -15.11
CA VAL A 390 -10.36 26.37 -16.00
C VAL A 390 -11.74 26.37 -15.33
N GLN A 391 -11.82 26.06 -14.04
CA GLN A 391 -13.07 26.14 -13.28
C GLN A 391 -13.59 27.59 -13.22
N ALA A 392 -12.72 28.53 -12.87
CA ALA A 392 -13.09 29.96 -12.83
C ALA A 392 -13.54 30.48 -14.20
N ALA A 393 -12.88 30.09 -15.29
CA ALA A 393 -13.27 30.42 -16.67
C ALA A 393 -14.66 29.89 -17.03
N GLN A 394 -14.94 28.64 -16.66
CA GLN A 394 -16.25 28.02 -16.85
C GLN A 394 -17.34 28.75 -16.05
N ASP A 395 -17.09 29.06 -14.79
CA ASP A 395 -18.05 29.72 -13.91
C ASP A 395 -18.37 31.16 -14.36
N ALA A 396 -17.35 31.83 -14.91
CA ALA A 396 -17.50 33.18 -15.46
C ALA A 396 -18.04 33.21 -16.91
N GLY A 397 -18.09 32.06 -17.59
CA GLY A 397 -18.45 31.98 -19.01
C GLY A 397 -17.45 32.67 -19.97
N THR A 398 -16.17 32.73 -19.57
CA THR A 398 -15.08 33.38 -20.31
C THR A 398 -13.99 32.38 -20.63
N ASP A 399 -13.19 32.66 -21.66
CA ASP A 399 -12.02 31.81 -21.97
C ASP A 399 -10.73 32.49 -21.48
N PRO A 400 -9.72 31.72 -21.12
CA PRO A 400 -8.37 32.23 -20.83
C PRO A 400 -7.78 32.97 -22.04
N GLU A 401 -6.92 33.94 -21.75
CA GLU A 401 -6.24 34.72 -22.77
C GLU A 401 -5.49 33.83 -23.78
N GLY A 402 -5.61 34.17 -25.07
CA GLY A 402 -4.95 33.43 -26.16
C GLY A 402 -5.73 32.24 -26.72
N LEU A 403 -6.86 31.86 -26.09
CA LEU A 403 -7.74 30.81 -26.61
C LEU A 403 -8.92 31.38 -27.41
N ALA A 404 -9.37 30.59 -28.38
CA ALA A 404 -10.52 30.96 -29.17
C ALA A 404 -11.82 30.95 -28.33
N PRO A 405 -12.77 31.86 -28.59
CA PRO A 405 -14.03 31.94 -27.88
C PRO A 405 -14.76 30.58 -27.83
N GLY A 406 -15.28 30.23 -26.67
CA GLY A 406 -15.99 28.97 -26.40
C GLY A 406 -15.09 27.74 -26.25
N HIS A 407 -13.79 27.90 -26.10
CA HIS A 407 -12.86 26.75 -25.95
C HIS A 407 -13.16 25.96 -24.68
N VAL A 408 -13.23 26.64 -23.54
CA VAL A 408 -13.57 25.98 -22.24
C VAL A 408 -14.98 25.41 -22.26
N ALA A 409 -15.94 26.15 -22.83
CA ALA A 409 -17.33 25.71 -22.94
C ALA A 409 -17.45 24.39 -23.74
N ARG A 410 -16.66 24.20 -24.81
CA ARG A 410 -16.61 22.96 -25.61
C ARG A 410 -16.05 21.79 -24.79
N LEU A 411 -14.96 21.99 -24.04
CA LEU A 411 -14.42 20.96 -23.15
C LEU A 411 -15.46 20.50 -22.13
N TYR A 412 -16.15 21.45 -21.48
CA TYR A 412 -17.23 21.13 -20.53
C TYR A 412 -18.47 20.52 -21.19
N GLY A 413 -18.75 20.88 -22.46
CA GLY A 413 -19.82 20.25 -23.25
C GLY A 413 -19.57 18.75 -23.42
N ALA A 414 -18.39 18.39 -23.92
CA ALA A 414 -17.97 16.99 -24.05
C ALA A 414 -17.93 16.27 -22.69
N PHE A 415 -17.38 16.92 -21.67
CA PHE A 415 -17.36 16.36 -20.31
C PHE A 415 -18.75 16.02 -19.78
N ARG A 416 -19.73 16.90 -19.92
CA ARG A 416 -21.11 16.62 -19.45
C ARG A 416 -21.71 15.40 -20.12
N ALA A 417 -21.47 15.18 -21.41
CA ALA A 417 -21.92 13.98 -22.12
C ALA A 417 -21.24 12.72 -21.57
N LEU A 418 -19.93 12.75 -21.34
CA LEU A 418 -19.18 11.62 -20.76
C LEU A 418 -19.59 11.34 -19.32
N LEU A 419 -19.85 12.38 -18.51
CA LEU A 419 -20.31 12.24 -17.14
C LEU A 419 -21.67 11.56 -17.08
N ALA A 420 -22.61 11.95 -17.94
CA ALA A 420 -23.90 11.27 -18.04
C ALA A 420 -23.77 9.79 -18.45
N ALA A 421 -22.81 9.47 -19.32
CA ALA A 421 -22.50 8.08 -19.66
C ALA A 421 -21.89 7.31 -18.49
N ARG A 422 -21.01 7.94 -17.68
CA ARG A 422 -20.46 7.38 -16.44
C ARG A 422 -21.55 7.02 -15.44
N GLU A 423 -22.50 7.92 -15.21
CA GLU A 423 -23.62 7.69 -14.30
C GLU A 423 -24.50 6.51 -14.76
N ARG A 424 -24.84 6.45 -16.05
CA ARG A 424 -25.59 5.30 -16.62
C ARG A 424 -24.84 3.98 -16.47
N ARG A 425 -23.51 3.99 -16.61
CA ARG A 425 -22.66 2.81 -16.42
C ARG A 425 -22.65 2.34 -14.97
N GLY A 426 -22.92 3.22 -14.01
CA GLY A 426 -22.98 2.91 -12.59
C GLY A 426 -21.59 2.74 -11.98
N THR A 427 -20.64 3.58 -12.37
CA THR A 427 -19.30 3.65 -11.77
C THR A 427 -19.39 3.97 -10.28
N LEU A 428 -18.61 3.30 -9.46
CA LEU A 428 -18.50 3.61 -8.04
C LEU A 428 -17.77 4.95 -7.85
N ASP A 429 -18.48 5.95 -7.34
CA ASP A 429 -17.90 7.26 -7.01
C ASP A 429 -17.80 7.43 -5.49
N LEU A 430 -16.58 7.33 -4.98
CA LEU A 430 -16.27 7.50 -3.57
C LEU A 430 -15.74 8.91 -3.35
N ASP A 431 -16.54 9.77 -2.77
CA ASP A 431 -16.13 11.13 -2.40
C ASP A 431 -15.50 11.11 -1.00
N LEU A 432 -14.20 10.88 -0.98
CA LEU A 432 -13.39 10.97 0.23
C LEU A 432 -12.51 12.21 0.15
N PRO A 433 -12.58 13.11 1.14
CA PRO A 433 -11.81 14.34 1.09
C PRO A 433 -10.31 14.04 1.15
N GLU A 434 -9.62 14.38 0.07
CA GLU A 434 -8.16 14.42 0.05
C GLU A 434 -7.66 15.67 0.81
N ARG A 435 -6.47 15.57 1.40
CA ARG A 435 -5.85 16.67 2.13
C ARG A 435 -4.48 16.98 1.55
N ARG A 436 -4.17 18.28 1.47
CA ARG A 436 -2.86 18.77 1.04
C ARG A 436 -2.14 19.36 2.25
N VAL A 437 -0.91 18.93 2.44
CA VAL A 437 0.03 19.53 3.39
C VAL A 437 0.65 20.77 2.73
N LEU A 438 0.48 21.93 3.33
CA LEU A 438 1.10 23.18 2.87
C LEU A 438 2.39 23.39 3.64
N LEU A 439 3.45 23.68 2.89
CA LEU A 439 4.79 23.92 3.43
C LEU A 439 5.20 25.38 3.21
N ASP A 440 5.95 25.95 4.14
CA ASP A 440 6.62 27.24 3.95
C ASP A 440 7.87 27.11 3.08
N ALA A 441 8.54 28.22 2.78
CA ALA A 441 9.78 28.22 2.00
C ALA A 441 10.93 27.44 2.67
N ARG A 442 10.82 27.20 3.97
CA ARG A 442 11.77 26.37 4.74
C ARG A 442 11.34 24.90 4.78
N GLY A 443 10.11 24.58 4.28
CA GLY A 443 9.52 23.26 4.24
C GLY A 443 8.84 22.83 5.54
N ASN A 444 8.57 23.74 6.47
CA ASN A 444 7.76 23.45 7.65
C ASN A 444 6.29 23.42 7.28
N VAL A 445 5.52 22.57 7.95
CA VAL A 445 4.08 22.51 7.75
C VAL A 445 3.41 23.76 8.30
N THR A 446 2.77 24.53 7.43
CA THR A 446 2.01 25.72 7.81
C THR A 446 0.53 25.42 8.02
N ALA A 447 -0.04 24.53 7.21
CA ALA A 447 -1.42 24.10 7.31
C ALA A 447 -1.64 22.75 6.66
N VAL A 448 -2.76 22.11 7.00
CA VAL A 448 -3.27 20.92 6.32
C VAL A 448 -4.71 21.24 5.90
N VAL A 449 -4.91 21.40 4.60
CA VAL A 449 -6.19 21.86 4.05
C VAL A 449 -6.85 20.77 3.21
N PRO A 450 -8.19 20.71 3.17
CA PRO A 450 -8.87 19.85 2.22
C PRO A 450 -8.57 20.29 0.80
N ARG A 451 -8.37 19.33 -0.10
CA ARG A 451 -8.23 19.56 -1.54
C ARG A 451 -9.61 19.49 -2.17
N PRO A 452 -10.15 20.61 -2.70
CA PRO A 452 -11.44 20.57 -3.37
C PRO A 452 -11.37 19.77 -4.66
N ARG A 453 -12.35 18.92 -4.90
CA ARG A 453 -12.52 18.19 -6.18
C ARG A 453 -13.39 19.05 -7.10
N LEU A 454 -12.74 19.82 -7.98
CA LEU A 454 -13.42 20.67 -8.94
C LEU A 454 -13.94 19.85 -10.13
N ASP A 455 -14.94 20.36 -10.86
CA ASP A 455 -15.38 19.74 -12.12
C ASP A 455 -14.29 19.75 -13.19
N ALA A 456 -13.36 20.70 -13.15
CA ALA A 456 -12.17 20.70 -14.00
C ALA A 456 -11.28 19.44 -13.79
N HIS A 457 -11.17 18.93 -12.56
CA HIS A 457 -10.47 17.66 -12.31
C HIS A 457 -11.24 16.47 -12.90
N ARG A 458 -12.57 16.46 -12.72
CA ARG A 458 -13.45 15.41 -13.26
C ARG A 458 -13.46 15.39 -14.78
N LEU A 459 -13.37 16.57 -15.42
CA LEU A 459 -13.28 16.73 -16.87
C LEU A 459 -12.06 15.97 -17.42
N ILE A 460 -10.88 16.24 -16.86
CA ILE A 460 -9.65 15.55 -17.27
C ILE A 460 -9.74 14.06 -16.94
N GLU A 461 -10.24 13.69 -15.75
CA GLU A 461 -10.44 12.29 -15.38
C GLU A 461 -11.27 11.54 -16.43
N GLU A 462 -12.42 12.07 -16.86
CA GLU A 462 -13.29 11.39 -17.83
C GLU A 462 -12.64 11.29 -19.23
N PHE A 463 -11.92 12.32 -19.68
CA PHE A 463 -11.19 12.25 -20.94
C PHE A 463 -10.08 11.20 -20.89
N MET A 464 -9.35 11.13 -19.76
CA MET A 464 -8.29 10.13 -19.55
C MET A 464 -8.87 8.71 -19.42
N VAL A 465 -9.99 8.53 -18.73
CA VAL A 465 -10.68 7.23 -18.64
C VAL A 465 -11.12 6.77 -20.02
N ALA A 466 -11.70 7.65 -20.83
CA ALA A 466 -12.11 7.32 -22.19
C ALA A 466 -10.91 6.94 -23.09
N ALA A 467 -9.81 7.70 -23.03
CA ALA A 467 -8.58 7.40 -23.78
C ALA A 467 -7.97 6.06 -23.35
N ASN A 468 -7.96 5.75 -22.04
CA ASN A 468 -7.45 4.50 -21.48
C ASN A 468 -8.29 3.29 -21.94
N VAL A 469 -9.62 3.43 -22.01
CA VAL A 469 -10.50 2.40 -22.58
C VAL A 469 -10.20 2.17 -24.04
N CYS A 470 -10.04 3.25 -24.83
CA CYS A 470 -9.69 3.14 -26.24
C CYS A 470 -8.38 2.40 -26.47
N ALA A 471 -7.36 2.66 -25.63
CA ALA A 471 -6.07 1.98 -25.72
C ALA A 471 -6.20 0.46 -25.51
N ALA A 472 -6.95 0.05 -24.48
CA ALA A 472 -7.20 -1.36 -24.23
C ALA A 472 -7.98 -2.03 -25.37
N GLU A 473 -9.04 -1.39 -25.88
CA GLU A 473 -9.83 -1.89 -27.01
C GLU A 473 -9.01 -2.03 -28.29
N GLU A 474 -8.18 -1.03 -28.59
CA GLU A 474 -7.37 -1.02 -29.81
C GLU A 474 -6.32 -2.13 -29.77
N LEU A 475 -5.66 -2.35 -28.61
CA LEU A 475 -4.70 -3.44 -28.45
C LEU A 475 -5.36 -4.82 -28.55
N GLU A 476 -6.56 -5.01 -28.00
CA GLU A 476 -7.33 -6.25 -28.21
C GLU A 476 -7.71 -6.44 -29.69
N ARG A 477 -8.21 -5.39 -30.35
CA ARG A 477 -8.55 -5.42 -31.78
C ARG A 477 -7.35 -5.81 -32.65
N LEU A 478 -6.18 -5.29 -32.32
CA LEU A 478 -4.90 -5.56 -33.01
C LEU A 478 -4.24 -6.88 -32.56
N ARG A 479 -4.79 -7.58 -31.57
CA ARG A 479 -4.22 -8.79 -30.95
C ARG A 479 -2.79 -8.55 -30.46
N GLN A 480 -2.54 -7.38 -29.88
CA GLN A 480 -1.27 -7.05 -29.26
C GLN A 480 -1.31 -7.33 -27.75
N PRO A 481 -0.15 -7.63 -27.15
CA PRO A 481 -0.05 -7.65 -25.69
C PRO A 481 -0.52 -6.34 -25.08
N CYS A 482 -1.28 -6.41 -23.99
CA CYS A 482 -1.76 -5.25 -23.27
C CYS A 482 -1.42 -5.37 -21.78
N MET A 483 -0.93 -4.28 -21.18
CA MET A 483 -0.79 -4.16 -19.74
C MET A 483 -2.07 -3.56 -19.18
N TYR A 484 -3.02 -4.44 -18.84
CA TYR A 484 -4.30 -4.00 -18.29
C TYR A 484 -4.16 -3.46 -16.87
N ARG A 485 -4.98 -2.49 -16.53
CA ARG A 485 -5.26 -2.08 -15.16
C ARG A 485 -6.53 -2.79 -14.71
N ILE A 486 -6.39 -3.83 -13.94
CA ILE A 486 -7.48 -4.67 -13.48
C ILE A 486 -7.93 -4.28 -12.07
N HIS A 487 -9.21 -4.47 -11.81
CA HIS A 487 -9.79 -4.33 -10.48
C HIS A 487 -10.87 -5.38 -10.30
N ASP A 488 -10.58 -6.35 -9.45
CA ASP A 488 -11.51 -7.44 -9.16
C ASP A 488 -12.65 -6.98 -8.26
N ARG A 489 -13.76 -7.71 -8.27
CA ARG A 489 -14.84 -7.51 -7.29
C ARG A 489 -14.34 -7.75 -5.87
N PRO A 490 -15.00 -7.19 -4.85
CA PRO A 490 -14.71 -7.53 -3.47
C PRO A 490 -14.83 -9.03 -3.20
N SER A 491 -13.98 -9.58 -2.33
CA SER A 491 -14.10 -10.98 -1.91
C SER A 491 -15.40 -11.24 -1.15
N ASP A 492 -15.91 -12.47 -1.21
CA ASP A 492 -17.16 -12.85 -0.54
C ASP A 492 -17.10 -12.59 0.97
N GLU A 493 -15.95 -12.79 1.62
CA GLU A 493 -15.74 -12.47 3.03
C GLU A 493 -15.90 -10.98 3.33
N LYS A 494 -15.33 -10.12 2.49
CA LYS A 494 -15.46 -8.66 2.63
C LYS A 494 -16.90 -8.19 2.35
N LEU A 495 -17.58 -8.81 1.39
CA LEU A 495 -18.98 -8.51 1.08
C LEU A 495 -19.90 -8.91 2.23
N LEU A 496 -19.67 -10.06 2.86
CA LEU A 496 -20.41 -10.48 4.04
C LEU A 496 -20.23 -9.50 5.18
N THR A 497 -18.99 -9.14 5.51
CA THR A 497 -18.69 -8.16 6.56
C THR A 497 -19.34 -6.80 6.30
N LEU A 498 -19.30 -6.33 5.05
CA LEU A 498 -19.97 -5.09 4.64
C LEU A 498 -21.49 -5.20 4.77
N SER A 499 -22.08 -6.33 4.33
CA SER A 499 -23.51 -6.59 4.43
C SER A 499 -24.00 -6.58 5.88
N ASP A 500 -23.27 -7.24 6.78
CA ASP A 500 -23.58 -7.27 8.22
C ASP A 500 -23.55 -5.85 8.81
N PHE A 501 -22.55 -5.05 8.46
CA PHE A 501 -22.48 -3.65 8.87
C PHE A 501 -23.64 -2.82 8.33
N LEU A 502 -23.93 -2.88 7.03
CA LEU A 502 -25.02 -2.13 6.39
C LEU A 502 -26.38 -2.52 6.95
N HIS A 503 -26.58 -3.80 7.27
CA HIS A 503 -27.81 -4.29 7.90
C HIS A 503 -28.07 -3.61 9.25
N THR A 504 -27.04 -3.26 10.04
CA THR A 504 -27.19 -2.47 11.28
C THR A 504 -27.74 -1.07 11.05
N LEU A 505 -27.59 -0.54 9.81
CA LEU A 505 -28.10 0.76 9.38
C LEU A 505 -29.42 0.67 8.60
N GLY A 506 -30.01 -0.53 8.47
CA GLY A 506 -31.20 -0.79 7.69
C GLY A 506 -31.00 -0.71 6.17
N ILE A 507 -29.75 -0.87 5.69
CA ILE A 507 -29.39 -0.88 4.28
C ILE A 507 -29.10 -2.32 3.84
N ALA A 508 -29.73 -2.76 2.75
CA ALA A 508 -29.52 -4.11 2.21
C ALA A 508 -28.55 -4.10 1.01
N LEU A 509 -27.70 -5.13 0.94
CA LEU A 509 -26.86 -5.43 -0.22
C LEU A 509 -27.39 -6.67 -0.93
N PRO A 510 -27.32 -6.74 -2.28
CA PRO A 510 -27.59 -7.97 -3.01
C PRO A 510 -26.65 -9.11 -2.63
N ALA A 511 -27.05 -10.36 -2.92
CA ALA A 511 -26.17 -11.51 -2.75
C ALA A 511 -24.86 -11.36 -3.55
N SER A 512 -23.77 -11.97 -3.07
CA SER A 512 -22.42 -11.75 -3.59
C SER A 512 -22.26 -12.09 -5.08
N ASP A 513 -23.00 -13.09 -5.59
CA ASP A 513 -23.01 -13.50 -6.99
C ASP A 513 -23.67 -12.47 -7.94
N ARG A 514 -24.48 -11.54 -7.40
CA ARG A 514 -25.20 -10.50 -8.13
C ARG A 514 -24.70 -9.09 -7.86
N ILE A 515 -23.54 -8.96 -7.23
CA ILE A 515 -23.00 -7.66 -6.87
C ILE A 515 -22.42 -6.94 -8.10
N HIS A 516 -22.80 -5.68 -8.28
CA HIS A 516 -22.32 -4.78 -9.32
C HIS A 516 -21.89 -3.45 -8.70
N PRO A 517 -21.01 -2.66 -9.34
CA PRO A 517 -20.58 -1.35 -8.83
C PRO A 517 -21.74 -0.42 -8.49
N ARG A 518 -22.80 -0.38 -9.31
CA ARG A 518 -24.01 0.42 -9.06
C ARG A 518 -24.71 0.10 -7.73
N ASN A 519 -24.54 -1.11 -7.18
CA ASN A 519 -25.14 -1.45 -5.90
C ASN A 519 -24.45 -0.68 -4.75
N PHE A 520 -23.14 -0.46 -4.86
CA PHE A 520 -22.42 0.37 -3.91
C PHE A 520 -22.79 1.84 -4.07
N SER A 521 -22.92 2.36 -5.31
CA SER A 521 -23.38 3.73 -5.54
C SER A 521 -24.76 3.96 -4.91
N HIS A 522 -25.69 3.01 -5.04
CA HIS A 522 -26.98 3.06 -4.38
C HIS A 522 -26.87 3.07 -2.85
N VAL A 523 -25.97 2.26 -2.27
CA VAL A 523 -25.69 2.28 -0.82
C VAL A 523 -25.19 3.66 -0.36
N LEU A 524 -24.28 4.28 -1.13
CA LEU A 524 -23.77 5.62 -0.84
C LEU A 524 -24.88 6.67 -0.91
N ASP A 525 -25.77 6.58 -1.92
CA ASP A 525 -26.93 7.47 -2.05
C ASP A 525 -27.90 7.34 -0.87
N LEU A 526 -28.17 6.11 -0.40
CA LEU A 526 -29.00 5.88 0.79
C LEU A 526 -28.38 6.39 2.09
N ALA A 527 -27.05 6.50 2.14
CA ALA A 527 -26.33 7.03 3.29
C ALA A 527 -26.21 8.56 3.27
N ARG A 528 -26.48 9.22 2.13
CA ARG A 528 -26.27 10.65 1.94
C ARG A 528 -27.10 11.48 2.95
N GLY A 529 -26.45 12.44 3.61
CA GLY A 529 -27.05 13.31 4.62
C GLY A 529 -27.31 12.64 5.97
N ARG A 530 -26.97 11.34 6.15
CA ARG A 530 -27.05 10.66 7.44
C ARG A 530 -25.78 10.91 8.27
N PRO A 531 -25.84 10.83 9.59
CA PRO A 531 -24.66 10.93 10.44
C PRO A 531 -23.56 9.91 10.11
N GLU A 532 -23.98 8.74 9.57
CA GLU A 532 -23.12 7.61 9.21
C GLU A 532 -22.57 7.68 7.77
N GLU A 533 -22.93 8.68 6.98
CA GLU A 533 -22.54 8.81 5.57
C GLU A 533 -21.04 8.55 5.34
N ARG A 534 -20.18 9.26 6.04
CA ARG A 534 -18.74 9.09 5.93
C ARG A 534 -18.29 7.69 6.32
N LEU A 535 -18.88 7.11 7.36
CA LEU A 535 -18.57 5.75 7.79
C LEU A 535 -18.92 4.71 6.71
N VAL A 536 -20.07 4.89 6.07
CA VAL A 536 -20.51 4.03 4.95
C VAL A 536 -19.49 4.15 3.81
N HIS A 537 -19.09 5.36 3.42
CA HIS A 537 -18.07 5.59 2.39
C HIS A 537 -16.75 4.87 2.71
N GLU A 538 -16.23 5.05 3.94
CA GLU A 538 -14.98 4.40 4.37
C GLU A 538 -15.11 2.86 4.40
N THR A 539 -16.24 2.33 4.84
CA THR A 539 -16.46 0.87 4.92
C THR A 539 -16.63 0.26 3.53
N VAL A 540 -17.35 0.93 2.64
CA VAL A 540 -17.46 0.54 1.22
C VAL A 540 -16.08 0.55 0.57
N LEU A 541 -15.25 1.59 0.79
CA LEU A 541 -13.89 1.64 0.25
C LEU A 541 -13.03 0.46 0.75
N ARG A 542 -13.06 0.18 2.06
CA ARG A 542 -12.28 -0.92 2.66
C ARG A 542 -12.70 -2.30 2.16
N SER A 543 -13.96 -2.44 1.77
CA SER A 543 -14.46 -3.69 1.18
C SER A 543 -13.89 -3.97 -0.21
N GLN A 544 -13.49 -2.93 -0.95
CA GLN A 544 -13.00 -3.09 -2.32
C GLN A 544 -11.71 -3.91 -2.40
N SER A 545 -11.53 -4.56 -3.53
CA SER A 545 -10.24 -5.17 -3.89
C SER A 545 -9.24 -4.06 -4.26
N GLN A 546 -7.95 -4.38 -4.23
CA GLN A 546 -6.94 -3.44 -4.72
C GLN A 546 -6.75 -3.65 -6.23
N ALA A 547 -6.69 -2.55 -6.98
CA ALA A 547 -6.34 -2.61 -8.38
C ALA A 547 -4.89 -3.10 -8.57
N ALA A 548 -4.63 -3.74 -9.70
CA ALA A 548 -3.31 -4.27 -10.06
C ALA A 548 -3.08 -4.16 -11.57
N TYR A 549 -1.85 -4.37 -12.00
CA TYR A 549 -1.54 -4.56 -13.41
C TYR A 549 -1.52 -6.04 -13.75
N SER A 550 -1.96 -6.39 -14.95
CA SER A 550 -1.99 -7.78 -15.43
C SER A 550 -1.96 -7.82 -16.97
N PRO A 551 -1.30 -8.81 -17.59
CA PRO A 551 -1.50 -9.10 -19.00
C PRO A 551 -2.87 -9.74 -19.30
N ASP A 552 -3.54 -10.28 -18.28
CA ASP A 552 -4.84 -10.92 -18.39
C ASP A 552 -5.96 -9.95 -18.01
N ASN A 553 -6.95 -9.80 -18.89
CA ASN A 553 -8.09 -8.91 -18.68
C ASN A 553 -9.19 -9.58 -17.85
N ILE A 554 -9.47 -9.01 -16.69
CA ILE A 554 -10.66 -9.36 -15.87
C ILE A 554 -11.63 -8.17 -15.72
N GLY A 555 -11.38 -7.08 -16.44
CA GLY A 555 -12.12 -5.84 -16.30
C GLY A 555 -11.69 -4.97 -15.10
N HIS A 556 -12.39 -3.86 -14.94
CA HIS A 556 -12.17 -2.94 -13.83
C HIS A 556 -13.49 -2.70 -13.09
N PHE A 557 -13.72 -3.48 -12.02
CA PHE A 557 -14.99 -3.48 -11.28
C PHE A 557 -15.39 -2.07 -10.83
N GLY A 558 -14.54 -1.32 -10.12
CA GLY A 558 -14.87 0.00 -9.57
C GLY A 558 -15.30 1.02 -10.64
N LEU A 559 -14.71 0.95 -11.84
CA LEU A 559 -15.09 1.81 -12.99
C LEU A 559 -16.25 1.24 -13.82
N ALA A 560 -16.73 0.05 -13.49
CA ALA A 560 -17.73 -0.69 -14.29
C ALA A 560 -17.33 -0.82 -15.77
N LEU A 561 -16.04 -1.12 -16.03
CA LEU A 561 -15.46 -1.23 -17.37
C LEU A 561 -15.04 -2.67 -17.66
N ALA A 562 -15.38 -3.18 -18.84
CA ALA A 562 -15.02 -4.53 -19.29
C ALA A 562 -13.52 -4.64 -19.61
N ARG A 563 -12.85 -3.54 -19.95
CA ARG A 563 -11.41 -3.44 -20.24
C ARG A 563 -10.90 -2.06 -19.92
N TYR A 564 -9.67 -2.00 -19.40
CA TYR A 564 -9.04 -0.76 -19.00
C TYR A 564 -7.53 -0.91 -18.97
N ALA A 565 -6.81 0.02 -19.55
CA ALA A 565 -5.34 0.06 -19.51
C ALA A 565 -4.89 1.50 -19.31
N HIS A 566 -3.82 1.69 -18.56
CA HIS A 566 -3.24 3.02 -18.40
C HIS A 566 -2.44 3.40 -19.66
N PHE A 567 -2.77 4.55 -20.24
CA PHE A 567 -2.16 5.09 -21.46
C PHE A 567 -1.71 6.54 -21.29
N THR A 568 -2.32 7.26 -20.37
CA THR A 568 -2.34 8.74 -20.35
C THR A 568 -1.25 9.40 -19.53
N SER A 569 -0.34 8.63 -18.89
CA SER A 569 0.73 9.22 -18.07
C SER A 569 2.07 8.47 -18.16
N PRO A 570 2.69 8.36 -19.35
CA PRO A 570 3.92 7.61 -19.56
C PRO A 570 5.18 8.28 -18.97
N ILE A 571 5.14 9.57 -18.61
CA ILE A 571 6.26 10.24 -17.94
C ILE A 571 6.44 9.69 -16.52
N ARG A 572 5.34 9.34 -15.87
CA ARG A 572 5.32 8.95 -14.45
C ARG A 572 4.87 7.53 -14.19
N ARG A 573 4.44 6.74 -15.17
CA ARG A 573 4.07 5.32 -14.99
C ARG A 573 4.65 4.45 -16.10
N TYR A 574 5.40 3.43 -15.72
CA TYR A 574 6.00 2.48 -16.66
C TYR A 574 4.93 1.64 -17.39
N ALA A 575 3.79 1.36 -16.76
CA ALA A 575 2.67 0.67 -17.39
C ALA A 575 2.20 1.37 -18.67
N ASP A 576 2.07 2.69 -18.64
CA ASP A 576 1.64 3.51 -19.77
C ASP A 576 2.65 3.46 -20.91
N LEU A 577 3.94 3.47 -20.60
CA LEU A 577 5.02 3.30 -21.58
C LEU A 577 4.92 1.95 -22.30
N LEU A 578 4.61 0.86 -21.57
CA LEU A 578 4.40 -0.46 -22.18
C LEU A 578 3.19 -0.47 -23.13
N VAL A 579 2.08 0.19 -22.75
CA VAL A 579 0.88 0.34 -23.59
C VAL A 579 1.21 1.16 -24.84
N HIS A 580 1.97 2.27 -24.70
CA HIS A 580 2.44 3.07 -25.84
C HIS A 580 3.26 2.23 -26.83
N ARG A 581 4.24 1.47 -26.34
CA ARG A 581 5.06 0.57 -27.17
C ARG A 581 4.24 -0.48 -27.91
N ALA A 582 3.23 -1.04 -27.23
CA ALA A 582 2.32 -2.00 -27.84
C ALA A 582 1.46 -1.39 -28.96
N LEU A 583 0.95 -0.16 -28.77
CA LEU A 583 0.22 0.59 -29.78
C LEU A 583 1.13 0.94 -30.97
N ILE A 584 2.36 1.40 -30.73
CA ILE A 584 3.34 1.71 -31.78
C ILE A 584 3.63 0.45 -32.61
N ARG A 585 3.77 -0.73 -31.99
CA ARG A 585 3.95 -2.01 -32.69
C ARG A 585 2.73 -2.38 -33.52
N GLY A 586 1.55 -2.40 -32.92
CA GLY A 586 0.31 -2.84 -33.56
C GLY A 586 -0.12 -1.97 -34.72
N LEU A 587 0.05 -0.67 -34.59
CA LEU A 587 -0.31 0.33 -35.61
C LEU A 587 0.85 0.68 -36.54
N LYS A 588 2.05 0.10 -36.36
CA LYS A 588 3.26 0.34 -37.17
C LYS A 588 3.67 1.82 -37.19
N LEU A 589 3.62 2.49 -36.04
CA LEU A 589 3.89 3.93 -35.90
C LEU A 589 5.40 4.27 -35.77
N GLY A 590 6.26 3.38 -36.18
CA GLY A 590 7.71 3.60 -36.27
C GLY A 590 8.49 3.10 -35.05
N THR A 591 9.52 3.84 -34.67
CA THR A 591 10.51 3.41 -33.66
C THR A 591 9.98 3.49 -32.23
N GLY A 592 10.51 2.66 -31.31
CA GLY A 592 10.08 2.58 -29.91
C GLY A 592 8.90 1.63 -29.72
N ALA A 593 8.70 0.72 -30.66
CA ALA A 593 7.72 -0.35 -30.58
C ALA A 593 8.10 -1.40 -29.52
N LEU A 594 7.10 -2.11 -29.02
CA LEU A 594 7.27 -3.23 -28.10
C LEU A 594 8.09 -4.34 -28.75
N GLU A 595 9.12 -4.82 -28.06
CA GLU A 595 9.93 -5.94 -28.51
C GLU A 595 9.35 -7.29 -28.03
N GLU A 596 9.67 -8.39 -28.71
CA GLU A 596 9.18 -9.74 -28.34
C GLU A 596 9.63 -10.14 -26.93
N VAL A 597 10.90 -9.88 -26.60
CA VAL A 597 11.47 -10.18 -25.28
C VAL A 597 10.74 -9.38 -24.17
N GLU A 598 10.40 -8.14 -24.46
CA GLU A 598 9.65 -7.29 -23.52
C GLU A 598 8.21 -7.79 -23.35
N ALA A 599 7.55 -8.16 -24.44
CA ALA A 599 6.20 -8.74 -24.42
C ALA A 599 6.14 -10.06 -23.61
N ALA A 600 7.14 -10.91 -23.75
CA ALA A 600 7.24 -12.16 -23.01
C ALA A 600 7.41 -11.95 -21.49
N ARG A 601 7.90 -10.78 -21.06
CA ARG A 601 8.09 -10.39 -19.65
C ARG A 601 6.90 -9.66 -19.05
N PHE A 602 5.79 -9.48 -19.75
CA PHE A 602 4.61 -8.77 -19.23
C PHE A 602 4.11 -9.30 -17.88
N PRO A 603 4.04 -10.63 -17.62
CA PRO A 603 3.65 -11.13 -16.31
C PRO A 603 4.58 -10.64 -15.18
N ASP A 604 5.90 -10.74 -15.39
CA ASP A 604 6.90 -10.30 -14.40
C ASP A 604 6.85 -8.77 -14.22
N SER A 605 6.68 -8.03 -15.33
CA SER A 605 6.55 -6.58 -15.30
C SER A 605 5.27 -6.13 -14.57
N ALA A 606 4.14 -6.83 -14.75
CA ALA A 606 2.89 -6.54 -14.07
C ALA A 606 3.01 -6.69 -12.55
N GLU A 607 3.63 -7.78 -12.09
CA GLU A 607 3.90 -7.99 -10.67
C GLU A 607 4.82 -6.90 -10.11
N HIS A 608 5.91 -6.61 -10.81
CA HIS A 608 6.89 -5.60 -10.41
C HIS A 608 6.27 -4.20 -10.31
N ILE A 609 5.59 -3.70 -11.37
CA ILE A 609 5.01 -2.36 -11.35
C ILE A 609 3.83 -2.23 -10.38
N THR A 610 3.10 -3.31 -10.10
CA THR A 610 2.11 -3.33 -9.02
C THR A 610 2.79 -3.21 -7.65
N ALA A 611 3.92 -3.88 -7.45
CA ALA A 611 4.67 -3.79 -6.20
C ALA A 611 5.28 -2.39 -6.00
N THR A 612 5.86 -1.78 -7.06
CA THR A 612 6.43 -0.43 -6.99
C THR A 612 5.36 0.63 -6.74
N GLU A 613 4.18 0.52 -7.37
CA GLU A 613 3.05 1.42 -7.11
C GLU A 613 2.60 1.37 -5.64
N ARG A 614 2.44 0.16 -5.08
CA ARG A 614 2.07 -0.02 -3.67
C ARG A 614 3.13 0.53 -2.72
N ARG A 615 4.40 0.33 -3.06
CA ARG A 615 5.55 0.88 -2.33
C ARG A 615 5.51 2.42 -2.34
N ALA A 616 5.30 3.04 -3.50
CA ALA A 616 5.16 4.48 -3.66
C ALA A 616 4.01 5.03 -2.81
N ALA A 617 2.82 4.49 -2.96
CA ALA A 617 1.65 4.89 -2.19
C ALA A 617 1.83 4.72 -0.67
N GLN A 618 2.59 3.71 -0.22
CA GLN A 618 2.90 3.54 1.19
C GLN A 618 3.91 4.59 1.68
N ALA A 619 4.91 4.93 0.87
CA ALA A 619 5.90 5.95 1.20
C ALA A 619 5.27 7.36 1.25
N GLU A 620 4.40 7.68 0.32
CA GLU A 620 3.65 8.95 0.28
C GLU A 620 2.77 9.11 1.52
N ARG A 621 2.03 8.06 1.92
CA ARG A 621 1.24 8.07 3.16
C ARG A 621 2.11 8.22 4.41
N ASP A 622 3.23 7.48 4.50
CA ASP A 622 4.15 7.57 5.63
C ASP A 622 4.73 8.97 5.76
N ALA A 623 5.03 9.64 4.63
CA ALA A 623 5.49 11.02 4.63
C ALA A 623 4.41 11.99 5.14
N VAL A 624 3.18 11.87 4.64
CA VAL A 624 2.05 12.69 5.12
C VAL A 624 1.83 12.51 6.62
N ASP A 625 1.85 11.27 7.12
CA ASP A 625 1.72 10.98 8.56
C ASP A 625 2.81 11.67 9.39
N ARG A 626 4.07 11.68 8.90
CA ARG A 626 5.21 12.32 9.58
C ARG A 626 5.11 13.83 9.56
N TYR A 627 4.70 14.43 8.43
CA TYR A 627 4.44 15.87 8.35
C TYR A 627 3.30 16.29 9.27
N LEU A 628 2.21 15.50 9.31
CA LEU A 628 1.12 15.71 10.26
C LEU A 628 1.58 15.60 11.71
N ALA A 629 2.40 14.60 12.04
CA ALA A 629 2.94 14.46 13.39
C ALA A 629 3.88 15.62 13.76
N ALA A 630 4.63 16.18 12.81
CA ALA A 630 5.46 17.36 13.03
C ALA A 630 4.61 18.61 13.31
N PHE A 631 3.55 18.80 12.52
CA PHE A 631 2.59 19.88 12.73
C PHE A 631 1.88 19.79 14.10
N MET A 632 1.47 18.57 14.46
CA MET A 632 0.76 18.31 15.71
C MET A 632 1.68 18.29 16.94
N ALA A 633 2.99 18.15 16.79
CA ALA A 633 3.93 18.12 17.91
C ALA A 633 3.92 19.43 18.73
N GLN A 634 3.62 20.55 18.07
CA GLN A 634 3.48 21.87 18.74
C GLN A 634 2.15 22.04 19.50
N ARG A 635 1.20 21.12 19.28
CA ARG A 635 -0.16 21.14 19.80
C ARG A 635 -0.43 20.02 20.82
N VAL A 636 0.63 19.44 21.38
CA VAL A 636 0.49 18.41 22.43
C VAL A 636 -0.17 19.00 23.66
N GLY A 637 -1.19 18.30 24.18
CA GLY A 637 -2.02 18.74 25.29
C GLY A 637 -3.36 19.36 24.87
N GLU A 638 -3.51 19.80 23.63
CA GLU A 638 -4.78 20.32 23.09
C GLU A 638 -5.83 19.23 22.92
N VAL A 639 -7.09 19.62 22.97
CA VAL A 639 -8.26 18.76 22.75
C VAL A 639 -8.85 19.08 21.38
N PHE A 640 -9.15 18.03 20.64
CA PHE A 640 -9.65 18.11 19.28
C PHE A 640 -10.97 17.35 19.13
N ASP A 641 -11.84 17.87 18.29
CA ASP A 641 -12.94 17.10 17.74
C ASP A 641 -12.38 16.03 16.81
N ALA A 642 -12.74 14.78 17.07
CA ALA A 642 -12.23 13.63 16.34
C ALA A 642 -13.34 12.59 16.09
N ARG A 643 -13.07 11.64 15.23
CA ARG A 643 -13.92 10.45 15.02
C ARG A 643 -13.11 9.18 15.18
N ILE A 644 -13.76 8.15 15.70
CA ILE A 644 -13.16 6.80 15.74
C ILE A 644 -13.08 6.28 14.30
N SER A 645 -11.87 6.16 13.78
CA SER A 645 -11.56 5.71 12.41
C SER A 645 -11.11 4.24 12.34
N GLY A 646 -10.92 3.59 13.49
CA GLY A 646 -10.56 2.19 13.56
C GLY A 646 -10.75 1.62 14.95
N VAL A 647 -11.14 0.36 14.99
CA VAL A 647 -11.31 -0.42 16.24
C VAL A 647 -10.40 -1.64 16.14
N THR A 648 -9.61 -1.89 17.17
CA THR A 648 -8.69 -3.01 17.25
C THR A 648 -8.60 -3.55 18.67
N ARG A 649 -8.10 -4.76 18.81
CA ARG A 649 -7.83 -5.37 20.13
C ARG A 649 -6.79 -4.62 20.97
N PHE A 650 -6.06 -3.65 20.39
CA PHE A 650 -5.02 -2.88 21.11
C PHE A 650 -5.50 -1.49 21.52
N GLY A 651 -6.63 -1.03 20.99
CA GLY A 651 -7.18 0.30 21.20
C GLY A 651 -7.98 0.80 20.01
N LEU A 652 -8.31 2.08 20.07
CA LEU A 652 -9.04 2.77 19.02
C LEU A 652 -8.08 3.62 18.19
N PHE A 653 -8.38 3.79 16.92
CA PHE A 653 -7.77 4.84 16.11
C PHE A 653 -8.77 5.99 16.02
N VAL A 654 -8.27 7.20 16.16
CA VAL A 654 -9.06 8.42 15.99
C VAL A 654 -8.46 9.30 14.92
N THR A 655 -9.32 10.02 14.20
CA THR A 655 -8.93 10.98 13.17
C THR A 655 -9.51 12.34 13.53
N VAL A 656 -8.65 13.35 13.67
CA VAL A 656 -9.00 14.74 13.97
C VAL A 656 -9.80 15.33 12.82
N ALA A 657 -10.92 15.98 13.12
CA ALA A 657 -11.83 16.54 12.10
C ALA A 657 -11.18 17.68 11.31
N GLU A 658 -10.48 18.58 12.00
CA GLU A 658 -9.87 19.80 11.47
C GLU A 658 -8.85 19.48 10.36
N ASN A 659 -7.88 18.61 10.63
CA ASN A 659 -6.70 18.43 9.78
C ASN A 659 -6.44 16.97 9.34
N GLY A 660 -7.24 16.00 9.82
CA GLY A 660 -7.11 14.58 9.49
C GLY A 660 -5.96 13.84 10.15
N ALA A 661 -5.28 14.47 11.10
CA ALA A 661 -4.27 13.79 11.90
C ALA A 661 -4.88 12.55 12.56
N SER A 662 -4.21 11.42 12.44
CA SER A 662 -4.73 10.15 12.95
C SER A 662 -3.75 9.52 13.92
N GLY A 663 -4.28 8.95 15.03
CA GLY A 663 -3.45 8.32 16.02
C GLY A 663 -4.20 7.27 16.84
N ILE A 664 -3.45 6.57 17.67
CA ILE A 664 -3.99 5.53 18.54
C ILE A 664 -4.44 6.07 19.89
N VAL A 665 -5.58 5.60 20.35
CA VAL A 665 -6.02 5.66 21.74
C VAL A 665 -5.77 4.29 22.37
N PRO A 666 -4.71 4.11 23.17
CA PRO A 666 -4.39 2.83 23.76
C PRO A 666 -5.50 2.33 24.70
N LEU A 667 -5.75 1.02 24.76
CA LEU A 667 -6.71 0.46 25.73
C LEU A 667 -6.44 0.90 27.17
N ALA A 668 -5.17 1.04 27.55
CA ALA A 668 -4.77 1.48 28.88
C ALA A 668 -5.19 2.93 29.23
N SER A 669 -5.55 3.73 28.20
CA SER A 669 -6.05 5.09 28.41
C SER A 669 -7.58 5.18 28.43
N LEU A 670 -8.27 4.10 28.14
CA LEU A 670 -9.72 3.99 28.28
C LEU A 670 -10.09 3.72 29.75
N PRO A 671 -11.35 3.97 30.15
CA PRO A 671 -11.82 3.65 31.49
C PRO A 671 -11.51 2.19 31.89
N ASP A 672 -11.28 1.96 33.18
CA ASP A 672 -10.97 0.62 33.69
C ASP A 672 -12.13 -0.34 33.44
N ASP A 673 -11.96 -1.18 32.42
CA ASP A 673 -12.89 -2.24 32.00
C ASP A 673 -12.14 -3.32 31.24
N ARG A 674 -12.81 -4.46 31.05
CA ARG A 674 -12.34 -5.48 30.12
C ARG A 674 -12.97 -5.24 28.75
N TRP A 675 -12.18 -4.71 27.86
CA TRP A 675 -12.59 -4.37 26.50
C TRP A 675 -12.54 -5.56 25.58
N ILE A 676 -13.63 -5.80 24.82
CA ILE A 676 -13.72 -6.87 23.82
C ILE A 676 -14.03 -6.21 22.47
N GLU A 677 -13.25 -6.60 21.47
CA GLU A 677 -13.50 -6.23 20.09
C GLU A 677 -14.67 -7.05 19.53
N ASP A 678 -15.70 -6.38 19.09
CA ASP A 678 -16.82 -6.97 18.34
C ASP A 678 -16.61 -6.63 16.85
N GLN A 679 -16.16 -7.63 16.10
CA GLN A 679 -15.89 -7.49 14.68
C GLN A 679 -17.16 -7.27 13.82
N GLY A 680 -18.29 -7.84 14.23
CA GLY A 680 -19.56 -7.72 13.50
C GLY A 680 -20.12 -6.30 13.52
N THR A 681 -19.88 -5.57 14.60
CA THR A 681 -20.36 -4.19 14.77
C THR A 681 -19.22 -3.16 14.74
N HIS A 682 -18.01 -3.58 14.39
CA HIS A 682 -16.81 -2.73 14.41
C HIS A 682 -16.72 -1.85 15.66
N SER A 683 -16.88 -2.45 16.84
CA SER A 683 -16.91 -1.73 18.10
C SER A 683 -16.08 -2.39 19.19
N LEU A 684 -15.69 -1.59 20.17
CA LEU A 684 -15.06 -2.02 21.41
C LEU A 684 -16.09 -1.94 22.54
N LEU A 685 -16.40 -3.08 23.18
CA LEU A 685 -17.41 -3.18 24.24
C LEU A 685 -16.74 -3.44 25.58
N GLY A 686 -17.03 -2.58 26.57
CA GLY A 686 -16.66 -2.80 27.96
C GLY A 686 -17.59 -3.82 28.63
N GLN A 687 -17.03 -4.93 29.07
CA GLN A 687 -17.82 -6.05 29.65
C GLN A 687 -18.55 -5.68 30.94
N ARG A 688 -17.93 -4.85 31.76
CA ARG A 688 -18.47 -4.47 33.08
C ARG A 688 -19.43 -3.28 32.99
N THR A 689 -19.06 -2.28 32.18
CA THR A 689 -19.78 -1.00 32.09
C THR A 689 -20.84 -0.99 31.00
N GLY A 690 -20.77 -1.89 30.02
CA GLY A 690 -21.60 -1.84 28.80
C GLY A 690 -21.27 -0.67 27.87
N VAL A 691 -20.25 0.11 28.19
CA VAL A 691 -19.80 1.24 27.34
C VAL A 691 -19.31 0.71 26.02
N ARG A 692 -19.76 1.32 24.93
CA ARG A 692 -19.43 0.91 23.57
C ARG A 692 -18.79 2.06 22.80
N PHE A 693 -17.63 1.81 22.22
CA PHE A 693 -16.98 2.69 21.25
C PHE A 693 -17.08 2.08 19.86
N ALA A 694 -17.78 2.73 18.95
CA ALA A 694 -18.02 2.23 17.61
C ALA A 694 -17.25 3.03 16.55
N LEU A 695 -16.94 2.38 15.45
CA LEU A 695 -16.39 3.03 14.27
C LEU A 695 -17.30 4.19 13.82
N GLY A 696 -16.72 5.33 13.43
CA GLY A 696 -17.44 6.54 13.01
C GLY A 696 -17.95 7.44 14.13
N GLN A 697 -17.95 6.99 15.38
CA GLN A 697 -18.42 7.76 16.52
C GLN A 697 -17.60 9.05 16.69
N ALA A 698 -18.30 10.20 16.87
CA ALA A 698 -17.67 11.47 17.22
C ALA A 698 -17.19 11.42 18.68
N VAL A 699 -16.00 11.93 18.93
CA VAL A 699 -15.34 11.96 20.23
C VAL A 699 -14.49 13.22 20.36
N GLU A 700 -14.30 13.69 21.59
CA GLU A 700 -13.23 14.63 21.90
C GLU A 700 -11.98 13.86 22.31
N ALA A 701 -10.84 14.17 21.70
CA ALA A 701 -9.58 13.49 21.93
C ALA A 701 -8.47 14.50 22.22
N ARG A 702 -7.78 14.32 23.36
CA ARG A 702 -6.61 15.10 23.71
C ARG A 702 -5.36 14.45 23.13
N LEU A 703 -4.55 15.22 22.41
CA LEU A 703 -3.26 14.78 21.94
C LEU A 703 -2.28 14.61 23.11
N ALA A 704 -1.90 13.39 23.40
CA ALA A 704 -0.97 13.06 24.48
C ALA A 704 0.48 13.07 24.01
N GLN A 705 0.73 12.63 22.79
CA GLN A 705 2.07 12.55 22.20
C GLN A 705 1.99 12.64 20.67
N ALA A 706 2.95 13.34 20.08
CA ALA A 706 3.23 13.29 18.64
C ALA A 706 4.73 13.07 18.44
N THR A 707 5.08 12.17 17.54
CA THR A 707 6.47 11.75 17.28
C THR A 707 6.78 11.87 15.80
N PRO A 708 7.30 13.00 15.32
CA PRO A 708 7.59 13.25 13.89
C PRO A 708 8.49 12.18 13.27
N ARG A 709 9.48 11.70 14.03
CA ARG A 709 10.42 10.65 13.59
C ARG A 709 9.72 9.38 13.10
N THR A 710 8.61 9.01 13.72
CA THR A 710 7.86 7.80 13.37
C THR A 710 6.50 8.11 12.74
N GLY A 711 6.05 9.37 12.70
CA GLY A 711 4.72 9.78 12.30
C GLY A 711 3.62 9.29 13.27
N GLY A 712 3.98 8.78 14.46
CA GLY A 712 3.06 8.25 15.46
C GLY A 712 2.43 9.33 16.31
N MET A 713 1.11 9.22 16.57
CA MET A 713 0.39 10.06 17.49
C MET A 713 -0.40 9.23 18.48
N VAL A 714 -0.46 9.67 19.73
CA VAL A 714 -1.22 9.04 20.82
C VAL A 714 -2.23 10.03 21.32
N PHE A 715 -3.48 9.60 21.41
CA PHE A 715 -4.59 10.39 21.93
C PHE A 715 -5.19 9.75 23.16
N HIS A 716 -5.82 10.58 24.02
CA HIS A 716 -6.66 10.14 25.11
C HIS A 716 -8.07 10.67 24.91
N LEU A 717 -9.10 9.84 25.03
CA LEU A 717 -10.48 10.27 24.90
C LEU A 717 -10.87 11.12 26.12
N MET A 718 -11.55 12.24 25.85
CA MET A 718 -12.08 13.16 26.86
C MET A 718 -13.57 12.94 27.10
N THR A 719 -14.31 12.44 26.10
CA THR A 719 -15.74 12.14 26.16
C THR A 719 -16.00 10.65 25.95
N GLY A 720 -16.95 10.10 26.68
CA GLY A 720 -17.46 8.75 26.50
C GLY A 720 -18.77 8.73 25.70
N PRO A 721 -19.32 7.55 25.35
CA PRO A 721 -20.62 7.44 24.72
C PRO A 721 -21.71 8.14 25.56
N GLY A 722 -22.49 9.01 24.94
CA GLY A 722 -23.53 9.77 25.60
C GLY A 722 -23.06 11.06 26.26
N GLU A 723 -22.01 11.72 25.72
CA GLU A 723 -21.49 13.04 26.18
C GLU A 723 -21.01 13.11 27.63
N ARG A 724 -20.78 11.98 28.30
CA ARG A 724 -20.19 11.98 29.64
C ARG A 724 -18.68 12.17 29.53
N ARG A 725 -18.15 13.26 30.17
CA ARG A 725 -16.71 13.44 30.34
C ARG A 725 -16.11 12.21 31.05
N LEU A 726 -15.15 11.60 30.43
CA LEU A 726 -14.39 10.51 31.02
C LEU A 726 -13.50 11.09 32.10
N ALA A 727 -13.54 10.51 33.32
CA ALA A 727 -12.61 10.89 34.37
C ALA A 727 -11.18 10.68 33.85
N SER A 728 -10.36 11.73 33.88
CA SER A 728 -8.95 11.68 33.48
C SER A 728 -8.27 10.58 34.31
N GLY A 729 -7.91 9.48 33.66
CA GLY A 729 -7.07 8.48 34.29
C GLY A 729 -5.80 9.16 34.81
N ARG A 730 -5.43 8.87 36.07
CA ARG A 730 -4.18 9.35 36.65
C ARG A 730 -3.04 9.03 35.65
N PRO A 731 -2.16 9.99 35.35
CA PRO A 731 -0.98 9.68 34.57
C PRO A 731 -0.23 8.55 35.29
N ALA A 732 0.11 7.49 34.56
CA ALA A 732 0.94 6.44 35.11
C ALA A 732 2.25 7.08 35.62
N PRO A 733 2.69 6.77 36.85
CA PRO A 733 3.93 7.31 37.33
C PRO A 733 5.06 6.87 36.38
N PRO A 734 6.04 7.75 36.11
CA PRO A 734 7.18 7.37 35.29
C PRO A 734 7.84 6.15 35.94
N ARG A 735 8.11 5.10 35.15
CA ARG A 735 8.86 3.94 35.63
C ARG A 735 10.18 4.46 36.19
N PRO A 736 10.58 4.10 37.46
CA PRO A 736 11.84 4.53 38.01
C PRO A 736 12.97 4.00 37.13
N GLY A 737 13.76 4.90 36.57
CA GLY A 737 14.96 4.57 35.85
C GLY A 737 15.88 3.79 36.78
N ALA A 738 16.44 2.70 36.28
CA ALA A 738 17.42 1.90 36.99
C ALA A 738 18.61 2.78 37.38
N ALA A 739 18.76 3.05 38.66
CA ALA A 739 19.92 3.71 39.19
C ALA A 739 21.19 2.87 38.94
N PRO A 740 22.33 3.47 38.64
CA PRO A 740 23.58 2.74 38.46
C PRO A 740 24.04 2.15 39.79
N ARG A 741 24.31 0.85 39.81
CA ARG A 741 24.93 0.17 40.94
C ARG A 741 26.36 0.70 41.11
N GLY A 742 26.53 1.56 42.08
CA GLY A 742 27.85 1.98 42.57
C GLY A 742 28.51 0.85 43.39
N GLY A 743 29.84 0.74 43.21
CA GLY A 743 30.65 -0.34 43.69
C GLY A 743 30.83 -0.38 45.23
N HIS A 744 31.04 -1.60 45.70
CA HIS A 744 31.44 -1.89 47.07
C HIS A 744 32.80 -1.30 47.42
N GLY A 745 32.82 -0.39 48.39
CA GLY A 745 33.99 -0.05 49.18
C GLY A 745 33.83 -0.52 50.64
N LYS A 746 34.67 -1.46 51.06
CA LYS A 746 34.86 -1.88 52.44
C LYS A 746 35.59 -0.82 53.24
N ALA A 747 35.15 -0.53 54.47
CA ALA A 747 35.88 -0.25 55.69
C ALA A 747 34.96 0.50 56.64
N GLY A 748 34.82 0.30 57.91
CA GLY A 748 35.67 -0.14 58.98
C GLY A 748 34.90 0.18 60.27
N LYS A 749 35.03 -0.71 61.23
CA LYS A 749 34.42 -0.65 62.56
C LYS A 749 34.88 0.60 63.38
N GLY A 750 33.96 1.25 64.04
CA GLY A 750 34.24 2.21 65.09
C GLY A 750 33.12 2.23 66.15
N LYS A 751 33.43 1.74 67.32
CA LYS A 751 32.64 1.73 68.55
C LYS A 751 32.55 3.11 69.18
N GLY A 752 31.47 3.39 69.87
CA GLY A 752 31.51 4.30 71.03
C GLY A 752 30.35 5.26 71.14
N SER A 753 29.41 4.95 72.02
CA SER A 753 29.15 5.54 73.35
C SER A 753 28.24 6.78 73.39
N LYS A 754 27.06 6.51 73.96
CA LYS A 754 26.28 7.20 75.00
C LYS A 754 26.20 8.74 75.14
N ARG A 755 24.92 9.14 75.34
CA ARG A 755 24.38 10.23 76.21
C ARG A 755 24.42 11.66 75.63
N ARG A 756 23.29 12.33 75.49
CA ARG A 756 22.15 12.77 76.33
C ARG A 756 20.95 13.09 75.41
#